data_c90432e29fee758782ded10349234d48
#
_entry.id   c90432e29fee758782ded10349234d48
#
_cell.length_a   1.000
_cell.length_b   1.000
_cell.length_c   1.000
_cell.angle_alpha   90.00
_cell.angle_beta   90.00
_cell.angle_gamma   90.00
#
_symmetry.space_group_name_H-M   'P 1'
#
loop_
_entity.id
_entity.type
_entity.pdbx_description
1 polymer ?
#
loop_
_entity_poly.entity_id
_entity_poly.type
_entity_poly.pdbx_seq_one_letter_code
_entity_poly.pdbx_strand_id
1 'polypeptide(L)'
;MMVIDSLTSLTSGPTSEAISQIIDTIGEFVYYAADVLVKKDIFKELATYLDRITPILKELRKGRVSDSETFNHVVEVLNRETNEAKKLAQECSKKSKVYLLMNTRSIVDRIKRYTSEISRAISLLPLAASDLSFGIVEEIQKLCDNMKTAEFKAAVTEEEILDKIESGILEKNVDRSYANNLMVLIAEAVGIANEGSTMKKELEEFKSEIENARLRKDLAEAIQMDQIIALLERADAASSPKEKEVKYFAKRKSLGSQPLEPLKSFVCPITRDVMVDPVETSSGQTFERSAIEKWFADGNNKCPLTLIPLDTSILRPNKTLKQSIEEWKNRNTMIRIGSMREKIQPGDDDEVLLCLRIIQELCEQSDQHVEWVILENYIPALIKILASKNRDVRNTALAILCMLAKDSEDAKVFPLTLKIFQERIANVDKAIESVVHSLGRRSEERKLGVALLLELSKNDGLREHIGKVQGCILLLVPMSSSDDNQAARDATELLEKLSYSDQNVIQMAKTNYFKHLLQRLSTGPDDVKMTMATTLAEMELSDQNKESLFECGILPPLLHLVSHNDVQMKTMALKALQNVSSLKKNGLEMIRQGAARPLLDILFRQSLSSSLREHVAPVIMQLASSTISQNVETPVLLLESDDDVFNLFSLINYTGSDDVRQYTIQTFYALCQSPSASYIRTKLREYPDVRALVKLFENENLNLRASAVKLFSCLAESCDEAIIVENVNEKCIKTLLQILKSSSDEEEIVSAMGIICYLPEIQQITQWLLDAGALSIIYNCIHDGDRDQKSKLVENSAGALRRFTVTENLEWQRRTAETGIITVLVQLLESGTAITKQQAALSLTQFSRSSNLLSRPLPKRKGLWCFAPPANLGCVVHGGICAVKSSFCLLEADALEPLTRTLGETNPGVCEASLDALLTLIEGERLQNGSKVLANANAIPSIIRLLGSPSLGLQEKSLHALERIFRLPEFTQRYGTSAQIPLVDLTQRGIGSTRSMAARILAHLNVLHDQSSYF
;
A
#
# COMPACT_ATOMS: atom_id res chain seq x y z
N MET A 1 20.16 -15.23 -64.59
CA MET A 1 20.98 -14.85 -63.44
C MET A 1 21.85 -16.00 -63.04
N MET A 2 22.58 -16.50 -63.97
CA MET A 2 23.55 -17.61 -63.90
C MET A 2 24.79 -17.15 -64.64
N VAL A 3 25.71 -16.42 -64.03
CA VAL A 3 27.06 -16.15 -64.65
C VAL A 3 27.98 -15.41 -63.66
N ILE A 4 27.76 -15.47 -62.33
CA ILE A 4 28.69 -14.84 -61.38
C ILE A 4 29.34 -15.87 -60.43
N ASP A 5 28.88 -17.17 -60.40
CA ASP A 5 29.43 -18.17 -59.49
C ASP A 5 30.62 -18.96 -60.02
N SER A 6 31.12 -18.64 -61.26
CA SER A 6 32.23 -19.38 -61.88
C SER A 6 33.59 -18.65 -61.83
N LEU A 7 33.73 -17.56 -61.08
CA LEU A 7 35.01 -16.83 -60.99
C LEU A 7 35.68 -16.83 -59.58
N THR A 8 35.09 -17.48 -58.60
CA THR A 8 35.71 -17.64 -57.26
C THR A 8 36.33 -19.02 -57.01
N SER A 9 36.26 -19.96 -57.93
CA SER A 9 36.77 -21.34 -57.76
C SER A 9 38.21 -21.57 -58.29
N LEU A 10 38.97 -20.50 -58.57
CA LEU A 10 40.29 -20.69 -59.19
C LEU A 10 41.49 -20.21 -58.38
N THR A 11 41.34 -19.93 -57.06
CA THR A 11 42.47 -19.52 -56.17
C THR A 11 42.37 -20.00 -54.72
N SER A 12 41.58 -21.03 -54.37
CA SER A 12 41.62 -21.59 -53.03
C SER A 12 42.55 -22.77 -52.95
N GLY A 13 43.75 -22.57 -52.32
CA GLY A 13 44.63 -23.69 -52.01
C GLY A 13 44.00 -24.68 -51.01
N PRO A 14 44.53 -25.88 -50.85
CA PRO A 14 43.95 -26.93 -49.96
C PRO A 14 43.69 -26.48 -48.51
N THR A 15 44.39 -25.49 -48.04
CA THR A 15 44.29 -24.95 -46.71
C THR A 15 43.04 -24.02 -46.54
N SER A 16 42.64 -23.31 -47.59
CA SER A 16 41.44 -22.44 -47.58
C SER A 16 40.16 -23.33 -47.59
N GLU A 17 40.19 -24.49 -48.22
CA GLU A 17 39.07 -25.41 -48.19
C GLU A 17 38.95 -26.10 -46.81
N ALA A 18 40.06 -26.45 -46.19
CA ALA A 18 40.06 -26.94 -44.78
C ALA A 18 39.51 -25.95 -43.77
N ILE A 19 39.85 -24.65 -43.88
CA ILE A 19 39.30 -23.62 -43.02
C ILE A 19 37.77 -23.48 -43.22
N SER A 20 37.28 -23.55 -44.45
CA SER A 20 35.84 -23.54 -44.72
C SER A 20 35.13 -24.75 -44.08
N GLN A 21 35.72 -25.95 -44.18
CA GLN A 21 35.19 -27.14 -43.52
C GLN A 21 35.14 -27.00 -41.99
N ILE A 22 36.16 -26.37 -41.35
CA ILE A 22 36.15 -26.11 -39.92
C ILE A 22 35.01 -25.16 -39.55
N ILE A 23 34.79 -24.06 -40.32
CA ILE A 23 33.70 -23.12 -40.06
C ILE A 23 32.32 -23.80 -40.15
N ASP A 24 32.11 -24.66 -41.15
CA ASP A 24 30.87 -25.41 -41.32
C ASP A 24 30.68 -26.40 -40.16
N THR A 25 31.76 -27.09 -39.77
CA THR A 25 31.76 -28.01 -38.63
C THR A 25 31.43 -27.32 -37.32
N ILE A 26 31.95 -26.10 -37.09
CA ILE A 26 31.60 -25.27 -35.91
C ILE A 26 30.09 -24.94 -35.95
N GLY A 27 29.57 -24.54 -37.11
CA GLY A 27 28.14 -24.24 -37.25
C GLY A 27 27.24 -25.45 -36.91
N GLU A 28 27.66 -26.67 -37.41
CA GLU A 28 26.95 -27.90 -37.07
C GLU A 28 27.08 -28.27 -35.59
N PHE A 29 28.27 -28.06 -35.00
CA PHE A 29 28.45 -28.27 -33.55
C PHE A 29 27.51 -27.37 -32.74
N VAL A 30 27.44 -26.08 -33.04
CA VAL A 30 26.54 -25.12 -32.35
C VAL A 30 25.09 -25.54 -32.46
N TYR A 31 24.69 -26.06 -33.63
CA TYR A 31 23.34 -26.59 -33.84
C TYR A 31 23.04 -27.77 -32.91
N TYR A 32 23.91 -28.81 -32.90
CA TYR A 32 23.72 -29.99 -32.07
C TYR A 32 23.86 -29.68 -30.56
N ALA A 33 24.76 -28.77 -30.19
CA ALA A 33 24.96 -28.35 -28.82
C ALA A 33 23.68 -27.69 -28.21
N ALA A 34 22.84 -27.06 -29.01
CA ALA A 34 21.56 -26.50 -28.60
C ALA A 34 20.53 -27.60 -28.25
N ASP A 35 20.63 -28.77 -28.88
CA ASP A 35 19.70 -29.88 -28.73
C ASP A 35 20.09 -30.90 -27.65
N VAL A 36 21.27 -30.77 -27.03
CA VAL A 36 21.70 -31.66 -25.96
C VAL A 36 20.81 -31.48 -24.73
N LEU A 37 20.27 -32.60 -24.20
CA LEU A 37 19.26 -32.57 -23.12
C LEU A 37 19.85 -32.43 -21.71
N VAL A 38 21.07 -32.90 -21.51
CA VAL A 38 21.80 -32.89 -20.22
C VAL A 38 23.13 -32.18 -20.42
N LYS A 39 23.57 -31.37 -19.44
CA LYS A 39 24.82 -30.59 -19.55
C LYS A 39 24.83 -29.52 -20.63
N LYS A 40 23.68 -28.99 -20.93
CA LYS A 40 23.50 -27.94 -21.94
C LYS A 40 24.44 -26.73 -21.75
N ASP A 41 24.77 -26.41 -20.50
CA ASP A 41 25.64 -25.27 -20.18
C ASP A 41 27.09 -25.48 -20.61
N ILE A 42 27.64 -26.70 -20.41
CA ILE A 42 29.00 -27.06 -20.81
C ILE A 42 29.14 -27.07 -22.35
N PHE A 43 28.13 -27.62 -23.05
CA PHE A 43 28.11 -27.60 -24.52
C PHE A 43 27.92 -26.16 -25.06
N LYS A 44 27.09 -25.34 -24.41
CA LYS A 44 26.95 -23.94 -24.79
C LYS A 44 28.21 -23.13 -24.56
N GLU A 45 28.93 -23.38 -23.48
CA GLU A 45 30.18 -22.70 -23.20
C GLU A 45 31.23 -23.03 -24.29
N LEU A 46 31.42 -24.32 -24.64
CA LEU A 46 32.29 -24.69 -25.76
C LEU A 46 31.79 -24.09 -27.06
N ALA A 47 30.48 -24.10 -27.34
CA ALA A 47 29.88 -23.46 -28.52
C ALA A 47 30.20 -21.95 -28.59
N THR A 48 30.17 -21.25 -27.46
CA THR A 48 30.53 -19.84 -27.40
C THR A 48 32.00 -19.63 -27.76
N TYR A 49 32.90 -20.50 -27.28
CA TYR A 49 34.31 -20.41 -27.65
C TYR A 49 34.53 -20.68 -29.15
N LEU A 50 33.89 -21.70 -29.70
CA LEU A 50 34.01 -22.06 -31.12
C LEU A 50 33.41 -21.00 -32.06
N ASP A 51 32.29 -20.42 -31.67
CA ASP A 51 31.68 -19.31 -32.42
C ASP A 51 32.61 -18.09 -32.49
N ARG A 52 33.33 -17.75 -31.41
CA ARG A 52 34.33 -16.70 -31.36
C ARG A 52 35.57 -17.00 -32.21
N ILE A 53 35.87 -18.26 -32.48
CA ILE A 53 36.94 -18.66 -33.42
C ILE A 53 36.54 -18.40 -34.87
N THR A 54 35.26 -18.51 -35.20
CA THR A 54 34.71 -18.35 -36.55
C THR A 54 35.12 -17.04 -37.25
N PRO A 55 35.02 -15.83 -36.67
CA PRO A 55 35.48 -14.60 -37.30
C PRO A 55 36.99 -14.58 -37.55
N ILE A 56 37.78 -15.18 -36.62
CA ILE A 56 39.24 -15.31 -36.78
C ILE A 56 39.57 -16.18 -38.02
N LEU A 57 38.92 -17.32 -38.15
CA LEU A 57 39.07 -18.21 -39.30
C LEU A 57 38.62 -17.58 -40.63
N LYS A 58 37.54 -16.76 -40.59
CA LYS A 58 37.07 -16.01 -41.77
C LYS A 58 38.07 -14.98 -42.23
N GLU A 59 38.80 -14.35 -41.33
CA GLU A 59 39.82 -13.35 -41.65
C GLU A 59 41.08 -14.03 -42.20
N LEU A 60 41.50 -15.13 -41.56
CA LEU A 60 42.58 -15.95 -42.08
C LEU A 60 42.34 -16.46 -43.50
N ARG A 61 41.10 -16.81 -43.86
CA ARG A 61 40.70 -17.22 -45.20
C ARG A 61 40.86 -16.12 -46.22
N LYS A 62 40.71 -14.85 -45.84
CA LYS A 62 40.83 -13.70 -46.77
C LYS A 62 42.29 -13.25 -46.99
N GLY A 63 43.22 -13.52 -46.06
CA GLY A 63 44.61 -13.19 -46.14
C GLY A 63 45.40 -14.12 -47.11
N ARG A 64 46.53 -13.67 -47.65
CA ARG A 64 47.50 -14.54 -48.33
C ARG A 64 48.28 -15.32 -47.28
N VAL A 65 47.74 -16.51 -46.93
CA VAL A 65 48.36 -17.40 -45.93
C VAL A 65 49.63 -17.98 -46.55
N SER A 66 50.80 -17.81 -45.87
CA SER A 66 51.99 -18.55 -46.23
C SER A 66 51.77 -20.02 -45.88
N ASP A 67 52.12 -20.94 -46.80
CA ASP A 67 52.14 -22.40 -46.57
C ASP A 67 53.22 -22.78 -45.56
N SER A 68 53.06 -22.36 -44.34
CA SER A 68 53.91 -22.70 -43.19
C SER A 68 53.50 -24.06 -42.64
N GLU A 69 54.43 -24.92 -42.37
CA GLU A 69 54.21 -26.27 -41.80
C GLU A 69 53.46 -26.15 -40.45
N THR A 70 53.76 -25.12 -39.67
CA THR A 70 53.11 -24.80 -38.41
C THR A 70 51.67 -24.42 -38.64
N PHE A 71 51.32 -23.65 -39.67
CA PHE A 71 49.97 -23.25 -39.98
C PHE A 71 49.10 -24.45 -40.40
N ASN A 72 49.63 -25.30 -41.26
CA ASN A 72 48.94 -26.54 -41.69
C ASN A 72 48.69 -27.44 -40.50
N HIS A 73 49.63 -27.60 -39.60
CA HIS A 73 49.44 -28.37 -38.37
C HIS A 73 48.32 -27.76 -37.46
N VAL A 74 48.27 -26.45 -37.29
CA VAL A 74 47.17 -25.79 -36.54
C VAL A 74 45.82 -26.07 -37.16
N VAL A 75 45.70 -25.92 -38.50
CA VAL A 75 44.42 -26.18 -39.21
C VAL A 75 44.02 -27.67 -39.07
N GLU A 76 44.98 -28.62 -39.16
CA GLU A 76 44.74 -30.03 -38.99
C GLU A 76 44.21 -30.38 -37.57
N VAL A 77 44.86 -29.82 -36.53
CA VAL A 77 44.41 -30.00 -35.14
C VAL A 77 43.03 -29.40 -34.93
N LEU A 78 42.77 -28.16 -35.37
CA LEU A 78 41.47 -27.56 -35.30
C LEU A 78 40.40 -28.39 -36.00
N ASN A 79 40.68 -28.87 -37.21
CA ASN A 79 39.71 -29.68 -37.95
C ASN A 79 39.42 -31.03 -37.23
N ARG A 80 40.43 -31.69 -36.70
CA ARG A 80 40.28 -32.91 -35.92
C ARG A 80 39.42 -32.68 -34.66
N GLU A 81 39.82 -31.71 -33.83
CA GLU A 81 39.18 -31.50 -32.54
C GLU A 81 37.75 -30.95 -32.66
N THR A 82 37.48 -30.06 -33.67
CA THR A 82 36.12 -29.57 -33.92
C THR A 82 35.20 -30.65 -34.47
N ASN A 83 35.73 -31.56 -35.34
CA ASN A 83 34.99 -32.73 -35.82
C ASN A 83 34.65 -33.72 -34.68
N GLU A 84 35.61 -33.96 -33.78
CA GLU A 84 35.38 -34.85 -32.65
C GLU A 84 34.38 -34.21 -31.64
N ALA A 85 34.46 -32.88 -31.40
CA ALA A 85 33.47 -32.17 -30.60
C ALA A 85 32.08 -32.25 -31.24
N LYS A 86 31.94 -32.05 -32.55
CA LYS A 86 30.67 -32.19 -33.29
C LYS A 86 30.10 -33.60 -33.14
N LYS A 87 30.91 -34.66 -33.31
CA LYS A 87 30.48 -36.04 -33.12
C LYS A 87 29.94 -36.26 -31.71
N LEU A 88 30.65 -35.77 -30.68
CA LEU A 88 30.21 -35.87 -29.31
C LEU A 88 28.85 -35.17 -29.09
N ALA A 89 28.67 -33.95 -29.59
CA ALA A 89 27.39 -33.25 -29.49
C ALA A 89 26.26 -33.98 -30.20
N GLN A 90 26.52 -34.48 -31.40
CA GLN A 90 25.56 -35.28 -32.19
C GLN A 90 25.21 -36.62 -31.52
N GLU A 91 26.17 -37.28 -30.85
CA GLU A 91 25.92 -38.46 -30.06
C GLU A 91 25.05 -38.13 -28.84
N CYS A 92 25.42 -37.10 -28.09
CA CYS A 92 24.68 -36.68 -26.88
C CYS A 92 23.27 -36.17 -27.16
N SER A 93 23.00 -35.58 -28.32
CA SER A 93 21.65 -35.11 -28.69
C SER A 93 20.67 -36.27 -28.97
N LYS A 94 21.15 -37.48 -29.21
CA LYS A 94 20.36 -38.68 -29.57
C LYS A 94 20.22 -39.71 -28.44
N LYS A 95 20.91 -39.46 -27.31
CA LYS A 95 20.96 -40.42 -26.20
C LYS A 95 19.94 -40.12 -25.13
N SER A 96 19.49 -41.15 -24.39
CA SER A 96 18.61 -40.97 -23.24
C SER A 96 19.28 -40.13 -22.14
N LYS A 97 18.47 -39.42 -21.35
CA LYS A 97 18.97 -38.60 -20.28
C LYS A 97 19.71 -39.39 -19.20
N VAL A 98 19.24 -40.62 -18.92
CA VAL A 98 19.87 -41.51 -17.97
C VAL A 98 21.25 -41.92 -18.47
N TYR A 99 21.41 -42.25 -19.77
CA TYR A 99 22.70 -42.57 -20.37
C TYR A 99 23.69 -41.39 -20.24
N LEU A 100 23.22 -40.17 -20.53
CA LEU A 100 24.05 -38.96 -20.43
C LEU A 100 24.52 -38.70 -19.00
N LEU A 101 23.65 -38.91 -18.01
CA LEU A 101 23.99 -38.77 -16.60
C LEU A 101 25.09 -39.80 -16.21
N MET A 102 24.93 -41.06 -16.60
CA MET A 102 25.90 -42.11 -16.28
C MET A 102 27.28 -41.84 -16.89
N ASN A 103 27.32 -41.20 -18.07
CA ASN A 103 28.54 -40.87 -18.78
C ASN A 103 29.03 -39.41 -18.56
N THR A 104 28.46 -38.70 -17.57
CA THR A 104 28.79 -37.29 -17.34
C THR A 104 30.29 -37.05 -17.15
N ARG A 105 30.99 -37.86 -16.35
CA ARG A 105 32.44 -37.72 -16.14
C ARG A 105 33.20 -37.84 -17.48
N SER A 106 32.94 -38.86 -18.29
CA SER A 106 33.56 -39.03 -19.58
C SER A 106 33.26 -37.91 -20.58
N ILE A 107 32.04 -37.40 -20.60
CA ILE A 107 31.61 -36.30 -21.46
C ILE A 107 32.36 -34.99 -21.05
N VAL A 108 32.42 -34.70 -19.77
CA VAL A 108 33.13 -33.52 -19.23
C VAL A 108 34.62 -33.58 -19.57
N ASP A 109 35.27 -34.72 -19.38
CA ASP A 109 36.71 -34.92 -19.67
C ASP A 109 37.02 -34.78 -21.17
N ARG A 110 36.14 -35.31 -22.05
CA ARG A 110 36.27 -35.13 -23.50
C ARG A 110 36.15 -33.66 -23.90
N ILE A 111 35.17 -32.93 -23.40
CA ILE A 111 35.00 -31.47 -23.67
C ILE A 111 36.19 -30.68 -23.17
N LYS A 112 36.67 -30.98 -21.98
CA LYS A 112 37.87 -30.35 -21.39
C LYS A 112 39.11 -30.56 -22.26
N ARG A 113 39.31 -31.80 -22.77
CA ARG A 113 40.39 -32.13 -23.70
C ARG A 113 40.24 -31.34 -24.99
N TYR A 114 39.07 -31.33 -25.63
CA TYR A 114 38.85 -30.58 -26.87
C TYR A 114 39.11 -29.09 -26.66
N THR A 115 38.59 -28.49 -25.59
CA THR A 115 38.82 -27.07 -25.26
C THR A 115 40.32 -26.79 -25.11
N SER A 116 41.05 -27.66 -24.42
CA SER A 116 42.50 -27.48 -24.20
C SER A 116 43.29 -27.60 -25.50
N GLU A 117 43.04 -28.59 -26.34
CA GLU A 117 43.75 -28.79 -27.61
C GLU A 117 43.42 -27.70 -28.64
N ILE A 118 42.15 -27.23 -28.69
CA ILE A 118 41.75 -26.10 -29.52
C ILE A 118 42.43 -24.84 -29.03
N SER A 119 42.45 -24.58 -27.71
CA SER A 119 43.14 -23.43 -27.11
C SER A 119 44.66 -23.45 -27.45
N ARG A 120 45.30 -24.62 -27.37
CA ARG A 120 46.69 -24.77 -27.73
C ARG A 120 46.92 -24.49 -29.23
N ALA A 121 46.06 -25.01 -30.11
CA ALA A 121 46.17 -24.78 -31.55
C ALA A 121 46.02 -23.29 -31.91
N ILE A 122 44.99 -22.62 -31.36
CA ILE A 122 44.78 -21.17 -31.66
C ILE A 122 45.92 -20.32 -31.11
N SER A 123 46.54 -20.68 -29.98
CA SER A 123 47.64 -19.90 -29.42
C SER A 123 48.87 -19.88 -30.31
N LEU A 124 48.99 -20.79 -31.28
CA LEU A 124 50.09 -20.86 -32.27
C LEU A 124 49.78 -20.03 -33.53
N LEU A 125 48.52 -19.59 -33.75
CA LEU A 125 48.16 -18.78 -34.94
C LEU A 125 48.95 -17.50 -35.11
N PRO A 126 49.19 -16.68 -34.07
CA PRO A 126 50.01 -15.46 -34.22
C PRO A 126 51.47 -15.71 -34.66
N LEU A 127 51.98 -16.90 -34.34
CA LEU A 127 53.32 -17.30 -34.75
C LEU A 127 53.36 -17.89 -36.18
N ALA A 128 52.26 -18.51 -36.60
CA ALA A 128 52.13 -19.21 -37.88
C ALA A 128 51.64 -18.28 -39.01
N ALA A 129 51.00 -17.15 -38.70
CA ALA A 129 50.44 -16.20 -39.65
C ALA A 129 50.89 -14.77 -39.28
N SER A 130 51.95 -14.28 -39.88
CA SER A 130 52.58 -12.98 -39.58
C SER A 130 51.76 -11.76 -39.97
N ASP A 131 50.72 -11.91 -40.77
CA ASP A 131 49.90 -10.83 -41.33
C ASP A 131 48.64 -10.53 -40.56
N LEU A 132 48.47 -11.13 -39.33
CA LEU A 132 47.29 -10.89 -38.48
C LEU A 132 47.27 -9.48 -37.92
N SER A 133 46.11 -8.86 -37.98
CA SER A 133 45.95 -7.51 -37.34
C SER A 133 46.08 -7.60 -35.82
N PHE A 134 46.61 -6.54 -35.20
CA PHE A 134 46.83 -6.48 -33.75
C PHE A 134 45.56 -6.80 -32.94
N GLY A 135 44.39 -6.35 -33.43
CA GLY A 135 43.08 -6.65 -32.78
C GLY A 135 42.74 -8.15 -32.77
N ILE A 136 43.10 -8.88 -33.83
CA ILE A 136 42.89 -10.35 -33.92
C ILE A 136 43.85 -11.08 -32.98
N VAL A 137 45.09 -10.65 -32.90
CA VAL A 137 46.06 -11.28 -31.98
C VAL A 137 45.61 -11.09 -30.52
N GLU A 138 45.10 -9.89 -30.15
CA GLU A 138 44.56 -9.61 -28.83
C GLU A 138 43.30 -10.48 -28.53
N GLU A 139 42.39 -10.65 -29.52
CA GLU A 139 41.23 -11.51 -29.36
C GLU A 139 41.61 -12.98 -29.21
N ILE A 140 42.58 -13.48 -29.97
CA ILE A 140 43.15 -14.84 -29.82
C ILE A 140 43.68 -15.02 -28.40
N GLN A 141 44.43 -14.06 -27.88
CA GLN A 141 44.99 -14.14 -26.54
C GLN A 141 43.91 -14.21 -25.47
N LYS A 142 42.92 -13.31 -25.54
CA LYS A 142 41.78 -13.30 -24.62
C LYS A 142 40.98 -14.59 -24.68
N LEU A 143 40.78 -15.13 -25.88
CA LEU A 143 40.06 -16.37 -26.07
C LEU A 143 40.82 -17.58 -25.49
N CYS A 144 42.13 -17.67 -25.71
CA CYS A 144 42.99 -18.70 -25.14
C CYS A 144 43.02 -18.64 -23.60
N ASP A 145 43.06 -17.45 -23.02
CA ASP A 145 43.09 -17.28 -21.57
C ASP A 145 41.71 -17.69 -20.96
N ASN A 146 40.61 -17.34 -21.63
CA ASN A 146 39.27 -17.79 -21.22
C ASN A 146 39.15 -19.33 -21.30
N MET A 147 39.60 -19.94 -22.40
CA MET A 147 39.54 -21.38 -22.57
C MET A 147 40.42 -22.14 -21.59
N LYS A 148 41.58 -21.57 -21.18
CA LYS A 148 42.43 -22.14 -20.15
C LYS A 148 41.86 -22.09 -18.76
N THR A 149 41.09 -21.02 -18.47
CA THR A 149 40.45 -20.81 -17.18
C THR A 149 39.07 -21.45 -17.08
N ALA A 150 38.54 -21.99 -18.20
CA ALA A 150 37.25 -22.67 -18.23
C ALA A 150 37.20 -23.88 -17.27
N GLU A 151 36.33 -23.85 -16.29
CA GLU A 151 36.14 -24.91 -15.31
C GLU A 151 34.94 -25.78 -15.68
N PHE A 152 35.16 -26.79 -16.54
CA PHE A 152 34.17 -27.81 -16.82
C PHE A 152 34.14 -28.83 -15.68
N LYS A 153 33.05 -28.87 -14.90
CA LYS A 153 32.87 -29.80 -13.78
C LYS A 153 31.48 -30.43 -13.85
N ALA A 154 31.37 -31.68 -13.44
CA ALA A 154 30.09 -32.26 -13.13
C ALA A 154 29.45 -31.50 -11.96
N ALA A 155 28.13 -31.38 -11.91
CA ALA A 155 27.45 -30.79 -10.73
C ALA A 155 27.71 -31.73 -9.52
N VAL A 156 27.85 -31.13 -8.33
CA VAL A 156 28.11 -31.90 -7.09
C VAL A 156 27.03 -32.97 -6.88
N THR A 157 25.79 -32.67 -7.18
CA THR A 157 24.66 -33.59 -7.08
C THR A 157 24.79 -34.80 -8.03
N GLU A 158 25.34 -34.60 -9.22
CA GLU A 158 25.54 -35.67 -10.19
C GLU A 158 26.71 -36.58 -9.80
N GLU A 159 27.81 -36.03 -9.27
CA GLU A 159 28.89 -36.81 -8.72
C GLU A 159 28.45 -37.65 -7.52
N GLU A 160 27.63 -37.09 -6.61
CA GLU A 160 27.04 -37.84 -5.51
C GLU A 160 26.16 -38.99 -5.98
N ILE A 161 25.41 -38.81 -7.07
CA ILE A 161 24.59 -39.87 -7.66
C ILE A 161 25.47 -40.98 -8.24
N LEU A 162 26.51 -40.63 -9.00
CA LEU A 162 27.44 -41.61 -9.58
C LEU A 162 28.17 -42.39 -8.47
N ASP A 163 28.63 -41.74 -7.42
CA ASP A 163 29.27 -42.40 -6.26
C ASP A 163 28.31 -43.33 -5.53
N LYS A 164 27.02 -42.96 -5.39
CA LYS A 164 25.97 -43.83 -4.84
C LYS A 164 25.70 -45.03 -5.75
N ILE A 165 25.71 -44.88 -7.06
CA ILE A 165 25.55 -45.98 -8.00
C ILE A 165 26.74 -46.95 -7.87
N GLU A 166 27.98 -46.46 -7.88
CA GLU A 166 29.19 -47.27 -7.72
C GLU A 166 29.17 -48.02 -6.37
N SER A 167 28.78 -47.35 -5.29
CA SER A 167 28.63 -47.96 -3.96
C SER A 167 27.56 -49.03 -3.97
N GLY A 168 26.39 -48.77 -4.59
CA GLY A 168 25.30 -49.74 -4.70
C GLY A 168 25.61 -50.96 -5.58
N ILE A 169 26.47 -50.81 -6.57
CA ILE A 169 26.95 -51.97 -7.39
C ILE A 169 27.93 -52.87 -6.61
N LEU A 170 28.77 -52.23 -5.77
CA LEU A 170 29.76 -52.96 -4.95
C LEU A 170 29.10 -53.69 -3.78
N GLU A 171 28.01 -53.20 -3.22
CA GLU A 171 27.26 -53.82 -2.13
C GLU A 171 26.31 -54.89 -2.67
N LYS A 172 26.64 -56.18 -2.45
CA LYS A 172 25.83 -57.35 -2.92
C LYS A 172 24.40 -57.42 -2.36
N ASN A 173 24.08 -56.68 -1.27
CA ASN A 173 22.78 -56.68 -0.61
C ASN A 173 22.22 -55.24 -0.47
N VAL A 174 22.04 -54.53 -1.57
CA VAL A 174 21.39 -53.22 -1.56
C VAL A 174 19.92 -53.39 -1.25
N ASP A 175 19.45 -52.65 -0.21
CA ASP A 175 18.06 -52.58 0.19
C ASP A 175 17.21 -51.92 -0.91
N ARG A 176 15.96 -52.35 -1.02
CA ARG A 176 14.94 -51.80 -1.92
C ARG A 176 14.74 -50.28 -1.71
N SER A 177 14.87 -49.81 -0.47
CA SER A 177 14.81 -48.40 -0.10
C SER A 177 15.93 -47.59 -0.77
N TYR A 178 17.16 -48.13 -0.82
CA TYR A 178 18.29 -47.50 -1.48
C TYR A 178 18.08 -47.35 -2.99
N ALA A 179 17.57 -48.39 -3.64
CA ALA A 179 17.30 -48.39 -5.07
C ALA A 179 16.19 -47.35 -5.41
N ASN A 180 15.17 -47.24 -4.58
CA ASN A 180 14.10 -46.21 -4.71
C ASN A 180 14.64 -44.82 -4.56
N ASN A 181 15.46 -44.56 -3.54
CA ASN A 181 16.07 -43.24 -3.31
C ASN A 181 16.96 -42.83 -4.47
N LEU A 182 17.77 -43.78 -4.96
CA LEU A 182 18.64 -43.56 -6.11
C LEU A 182 17.85 -43.23 -7.38
N MET A 183 16.70 -43.86 -7.60
CA MET A 183 15.82 -43.60 -8.74
C MET A 183 15.21 -42.19 -8.68
N VAL A 184 14.83 -41.73 -7.48
CA VAL A 184 14.32 -40.35 -7.28
C VAL A 184 15.42 -39.34 -7.57
N LEU A 185 16.62 -39.55 -7.04
CA LEU A 185 17.76 -38.65 -7.27
C LEU A 185 18.12 -38.57 -8.77
N ILE A 186 18.07 -39.71 -9.49
CA ILE A 186 18.29 -39.73 -10.94
C ILE A 186 17.20 -38.90 -11.64
N ALA A 187 15.91 -39.09 -11.29
CA ALA A 187 14.80 -38.37 -11.90
C ALA A 187 14.92 -36.84 -11.70
N GLU A 188 15.30 -36.41 -10.50
CA GLU A 188 15.53 -35.00 -10.17
C GLU A 188 16.71 -34.42 -10.98
N ALA A 189 17.84 -35.14 -11.04
CA ALA A 189 19.04 -34.65 -11.73
C ALA A 189 18.86 -34.52 -13.24
N VAL A 190 18.05 -35.39 -13.86
CA VAL A 190 17.76 -35.34 -15.30
C VAL A 190 16.51 -34.55 -15.64
N GLY A 191 15.85 -33.92 -14.64
CA GLY A 191 14.67 -33.05 -14.84
C GLY A 191 13.48 -33.80 -15.46
N ILE A 192 13.26 -35.04 -15.02
CA ILE A 192 12.11 -35.87 -15.44
C ILE A 192 11.05 -35.76 -14.36
N ALA A 193 9.79 -35.50 -14.77
CA ALA A 193 8.67 -35.56 -13.85
C ALA A 193 8.64 -36.94 -13.18
N ASN A 194 8.53 -36.98 -11.86
CA ASN A 194 8.56 -38.25 -11.09
C ASN A 194 7.28 -39.08 -11.28
N GLU A 195 6.86 -39.18 -12.54
CA GLU A 195 5.74 -40.01 -12.99
C GLU A 195 6.29 -41.34 -13.42
N GLY A 196 5.82 -42.42 -12.83
CA GLY A 196 6.27 -43.77 -13.11
C GLY A 196 6.25 -44.16 -14.59
N SER A 197 5.40 -43.52 -15.40
CA SER A 197 5.31 -43.74 -16.86
C SER A 197 6.50 -43.13 -17.62
N THR A 198 6.93 -41.91 -17.23
CA THR A 198 8.05 -41.19 -17.89
C THR A 198 9.39 -41.82 -17.53
N MET A 199 9.57 -42.20 -16.27
CA MET A 199 10.78 -42.91 -15.83
C MET A 199 10.90 -44.31 -16.47
N LYS A 200 9.77 -45.00 -16.60
CA LYS A 200 9.75 -46.32 -17.27
C LYS A 200 10.16 -46.20 -18.73
N LYS A 201 9.71 -45.17 -19.43
CA LYS A 201 10.10 -44.90 -20.82
C LYS A 201 11.60 -44.62 -20.94
N GLU A 202 12.16 -43.78 -20.08
CA GLU A 202 13.60 -43.49 -20.08
C GLU A 202 14.46 -44.71 -19.75
N LEU A 203 13.99 -45.60 -18.85
CA LEU A 203 14.68 -46.89 -18.59
C LEU A 203 14.62 -47.85 -19.77
N GLU A 204 13.52 -47.90 -20.51
CA GLU A 204 13.43 -48.71 -21.72
C GLU A 204 14.33 -48.14 -22.84
N GLU A 205 14.42 -46.82 -22.98
CA GLU A 205 15.35 -46.16 -23.90
C GLU A 205 16.81 -46.46 -23.49
N PHE A 206 17.14 -46.43 -22.20
CA PHE A 206 18.45 -46.78 -21.69
C PHE A 206 18.79 -48.27 -21.95
N LYS A 207 17.82 -49.20 -21.78
CA LYS A 207 17.99 -50.61 -22.14
C LYS A 207 18.27 -50.79 -23.62
N SER A 208 17.60 -50.07 -24.50
CA SER A 208 17.86 -50.07 -25.94
C SER A 208 19.31 -49.64 -26.27
N GLU A 209 19.85 -48.69 -25.51
CA GLU A 209 21.22 -48.23 -25.67
C GLU A 209 22.27 -49.29 -25.27
N ILE A 210 21.97 -50.09 -24.23
CA ILE A 210 22.82 -51.24 -23.83
C ILE A 210 22.86 -52.26 -24.95
N GLU A 211 21.74 -52.61 -25.56
CA GLU A 211 21.70 -53.54 -26.67
C GLU A 211 22.48 -52.98 -27.86
N ASN A 212 22.44 -51.69 -28.12
CA ASN A 212 23.28 -51.04 -29.11
C ASN A 212 24.78 -51.10 -28.78
N ALA A 213 25.16 -50.95 -27.48
CA ALA A 213 26.55 -51.11 -27.04
C ALA A 213 27.06 -52.54 -27.24
N ARG A 214 26.24 -53.56 -26.95
CA ARG A 214 26.54 -54.99 -27.22
C ARG A 214 26.77 -55.23 -28.70
N LEU A 215 25.93 -54.64 -29.56
CA LEU A 215 26.07 -54.77 -31.02
C LEU A 215 27.36 -54.11 -31.54
N ARG A 216 27.86 -53.08 -30.89
CA ARG A 216 29.14 -52.41 -31.22
C ARG A 216 30.35 -53.13 -30.65
N LYS A 217 30.15 -54.21 -29.89
CA LYS A 217 31.21 -55.01 -29.23
C LYS A 217 31.92 -54.27 -28.09
N ASP A 218 31.32 -53.28 -27.55
CA ASP A 218 31.77 -52.59 -26.32
C ASP A 218 31.24 -53.33 -25.08
N LEU A 219 31.87 -54.48 -24.79
CA LEU A 219 31.41 -55.35 -23.71
C LEU A 219 31.57 -54.74 -22.33
N ALA A 220 32.58 -53.88 -22.10
CA ALA A 220 32.84 -53.32 -20.81
C ALA A 220 31.72 -52.28 -20.44
N GLU A 221 31.34 -51.42 -21.38
CA GLU A 221 30.25 -50.46 -21.25
C GLU A 221 28.90 -51.18 -21.03
N ALA A 222 28.63 -52.20 -21.82
CA ALA A 222 27.39 -52.98 -21.69
C ALA A 222 27.25 -53.68 -20.33
N ILE A 223 28.33 -54.28 -19.79
CA ILE A 223 28.32 -54.95 -18.49
C ILE A 223 28.08 -53.93 -17.35
N GLN A 224 28.72 -52.76 -17.39
CA GLN A 224 28.52 -51.70 -16.39
C GLN A 224 27.07 -51.17 -16.39
N MET A 225 26.51 -50.94 -17.56
CA MET A 225 25.12 -50.50 -17.72
C MET A 225 24.12 -51.56 -17.27
N ASP A 226 24.36 -52.84 -17.54
CA ASP A 226 23.54 -53.97 -17.06
C ASP A 226 23.50 -54.03 -15.53
N GLN A 227 24.63 -53.80 -14.86
CA GLN A 227 24.69 -53.74 -13.41
C GLN A 227 23.87 -52.57 -12.84
N ILE A 228 23.90 -51.39 -13.50
CA ILE A 228 23.11 -50.25 -13.16
C ILE A 228 21.61 -50.53 -13.29
N ILE A 229 21.18 -51.11 -14.42
CA ILE A 229 19.79 -51.53 -14.61
C ILE A 229 19.34 -52.51 -13.56
N ALA A 230 20.15 -53.57 -13.30
CA ALA A 230 19.81 -54.55 -12.28
C ALA A 230 19.65 -53.91 -10.87
N LEU A 231 20.40 -52.85 -10.57
CA LEU A 231 20.25 -52.06 -9.36
C LEU A 231 18.94 -51.28 -9.37
N LEU A 232 18.62 -50.58 -10.46
CA LEU A 232 17.43 -49.70 -10.58
C LEU A 232 16.13 -50.52 -10.72
N GLU A 233 16.14 -51.70 -11.32
CA GLU A 233 14.97 -52.60 -11.39
C GLU A 233 14.48 -53.12 -10.03
N ARG A 234 15.34 -53.07 -9.00
CA ARG A 234 14.94 -53.37 -7.63
C ARG A 234 14.08 -52.26 -7.01
N ALA A 235 14.02 -51.09 -7.64
CA ALA A 235 13.24 -49.93 -7.14
C ALA A 235 11.74 -50.09 -7.45
N ASP A 236 10.91 -49.78 -6.44
CA ASP A 236 9.45 -49.73 -6.63
C ASP A 236 8.94 -48.40 -7.29
N ALA A 237 9.83 -47.46 -7.51
CA ALA A 237 9.50 -46.13 -8.06
C ALA A 237 8.95 -46.19 -9.49
N ALA A 238 9.26 -47.24 -10.25
CA ALA A 238 8.71 -47.46 -11.60
C ALA A 238 7.27 -48.02 -11.62
N SER A 239 6.70 -48.41 -10.44
CA SER A 239 5.35 -48.93 -10.37
C SER A 239 4.32 -47.78 -10.46
N SER A 240 3.27 -47.97 -11.24
CA SER A 240 2.16 -46.98 -11.24
C SER A 240 1.41 -46.96 -9.91
N PRO A 241 0.71 -45.86 -9.56
CA PRO A 241 -0.14 -45.79 -8.36
C PRO A 241 -1.11 -46.97 -8.23
N LYS A 242 -1.71 -47.39 -9.35
CA LYS A 242 -2.62 -48.52 -9.41
C LYS A 242 -1.92 -49.88 -9.17
N GLU A 243 -0.70 -50.04 -9.65
CA GLU A 243 0.10 -51.28 -9.42
C GLU A 243 0.50 -51.39 -7.94
N LYS A 244 0.85 -50.28 -7.26
CA LYS A 244 1.12 -50.27 -5.82
C LYS A 244 -0.12 -50.71 -5.03
N GLU A 245 -1.24 -50.15 -5.39
CA GLU A 245 -2.53 -50.41 -4.73
C GLU A 245 -2.91 -51.88 -4.90
N VAL A 246 -2.79 -52.46 -6.10
CA VAL A 246 -3.05 -53.87 -6.38
C VAL A 246 -2.10 -54.78 -5.59
N LYS A 247 -0.80 -54.48 -5.55
CA LYS A 247 0.20 -55.23 -4.76
C LYS A 247 -0.11 -55.20 -3.26
N TYR A 248 -0.49 -54.01 -2.74
CA TYR A 248 -0.86 -53.82 -1.34
C TYR A 248 -2.07 -54.68 -0.97
N PHE A 249 -3.17 -54.57 -1.72
CA PHE A 249 -4.40 -55.34 -1.42
C PHE A 249 -4.23 -56.84 -1.64
N ALA A 250 -3.43 -57.27 -2.61
CA ALA A 250 -3.07 -58.70 -2.76
C ALA A 250 -2.34 -59.21 -1.51
N LYS A 251 -1.34 -58.48 -1.02
CA LYS A 251 -0.62 -58.82 0.21
C LYS A 251 -1.58 -58.75 1.41
N ARG A 252 -2.38 -57.70 1.53
CA ARG A 252 -3.34 -57.50 2.64
C ARG A 252 -4.34 -58.68 2.73
N LYS A 253 -4.86 -59.09 1.58
CA LYS A 253 -5.83 -60.19 1.45
C LYS A 253 -5.23 -61.55 1.84
N SER A 254 -3.93 -61.80 1.55
CA SER A 254 -3.23 -63.01 1.89
C SER A 254 -2.94 -63.17 3.40
N LEU A 255 -3.00 -62.05 4.19
CA LEU A 255 -2.63 -62.03 5.59
C LEU A 255 -3.74 -62.51 6.56
N GLY A 256 -4.99 -62.65 6.09
CA GLY A 256 -6.14 -62.96 6.92
C GLY A 256 -6.70 -61.75 7.68
N SER A 257 -7.70 -61.95 8.54
CA SER A 257 -8.48 -60.88 9.22
C SER A 257 -8.11 -60.61 10.68
N GLN A 258 -7.37 -61.57 11.32
CA GLN A 258 -7.04 -61.45 12.75
C GLN A 258 -5.52 -61.35 12.97
N PRO A 259 -5.06 -60.50 13.94
CA PRO A 259 -3.69 -60.50 14.38
C PRO A 259 -3.26 -61.87 14.94
N LEU A 260 -2.01 -62.24 14.67
CA LEU A 260 -1.43 -63.47 15.26
C LEU A 260 -0.72 -63.12 16.58
N GLU A 261 -0.88 -64.03 17.56
CA GLU A 261 -0.05 -63.98 18.74
C GLU A 261 1.43 -64.22 18.43
N PRO A 262 2.37 -63.64 19.20
CA PRO A 262 3.79 -63.83 18.96
C PRO A 262 4.19 -65.31 19.20
N LEU A 263 5.01 -65.81 18.33
CA LEU A 263 5.59 -67.15 18.53
C LEU A 263 6.44 -67.12 19.80
N LYS A 264 6.48 -68.24 20.50
CA LYS A 264 7.31 -68.38 21.74
C LYS A 264 8.79 -67.99 21.47
N SER A 265 9.31 -68.27 20.27
CA SER A 265 10.67 -67.87 19.89
C SER A 265 10.88 -66.37 19.72
N PHE A 266 9.79 -65.56 19.57
CA PHE A 266 9.86 -64.10 19.45
C PHE A 266 9.94 -63.41 20.82
N VAL A 267 9.57 -64.11 21.86
CA VAL A 267 9.49 -63.57 23.22
C VAL A 267 10.80 -63.83 23.95
N CYS A 268 11.39 -62.79 24.51
CA CYS A 268 12.59 -62.89 25.29
C CYS A 268 12.32 -63.68 26.59
N PRO A 269 13.09 -64.74 26.90
CA PRO A 269 12.88 -65.51 28.10
C PRO A 269 13.10 -64.72 29.41
N ILE A 270 13.88 -63.63 29.37
CA ILE A 270 14.18 -62.77 30.53
C ILE A 270 13.07 -61.74 30.75
N THR A 271 12.77 -60.96 29.71
CA THR A 271 11.81 -59.85 29.84
C THR A 271 10.36 -60.29 29.66
N ARG A 272 10.12 -61.37 28.98
CA ARG A 272 8.83 -61.90 28.53
C ARG A 272 8.11 -61.04 27.50
N ASP A 273 8.82 -60.07 26.93
CA ASP A 273 8.35 -59.22 25.86
C ASP A 273 8.90 -59.68 24.51
N VAL A 274 8.26 -59.26 23.42
CA VAL A 274 8.75 -59.51 22.03
C VAL A 274 10.05 -58.75 21.84
N MET A 275 11.10 -59.51 21.39
CA MET A 275 12.44 -58.99 21.21
C MET A 275 12.50 -57.93 20.12
N VAL A 276 13.33 -56.91 20.35
CA VAL A 276 13.65 -55.83 19.40
C VAL A 276 15.01 -56.03 18.76
N ASP A 277 15.99 -56.45 19.54
CA ASP A 277 17.35 -56.79 19.09
C ASP A 277 17.77 -58.18 19.59
N PRO A 278 17.26 -59.23 18.99
CA PRO A 278 17.55 -60.60 19.38
C PRO A 278 19.01 -60.95 19.18
N VAL A 279 19.69 -61.45 20.23
CA VAL A 279 21.08 -61.92 20.16
C VAL A 279 21.15 -63.35 20.69
N GLU A 280 21.93 -64.18 19.99
CA GLU A 280 22.23 -65.59 20.33
C GLU A 280 23.50 -65.64 21.16
N THR A 281 23.41 -66.34 22.27
CA THR A 281 24.54 -66.63 23.15
C THR A 281 25.26 -67.93 22.78
N SER A 282 26.43 -68.16 23.34
CA SER A 282 27.21 -69.43 23.12
C SER A 282 26.45 -70.73 23.49
N SER A 283 25.31 -70.66 24.20
CA SER A 283 24.44 -71.81 24.43
C SER A 283 23.41 -72.06 23.33
N GLY A 284 23.40 -71.30 22.22
CA GLY A 284 22.39 -71.43 21.18
C GLY A 284 21.03 -70.84 21.51
N GLN A 285 20.88 -70.15 22.66
CA GLN A 285 19.64 -69.52 23.07
C GLN A 285 19.65 -68.04 22.71
N THR A 286 18.51 -67.49 22.28
CA THR A 286 18.33 -66.09 21.89
C THR A 286 17.61 -65.28 22.97
N PHE A 287 18.10 -64.12 23.25
CA PHE A 287 17.59 -63.18 24.24
C PHE A 287 17.53 -61.75 23.64
N GLU A 288 16.78 -60.84 24.24
CA GLU A 288 16.91 -59.44 24.00
C GLU A 288 18.30 -58.93 24.41
N ARG A 289 19.03 -58.23 23.56
CA ARG A 289 20.39 -57.77 23.79
C ARG A 289 20.51 -57.02 25.12
N SER A 290 19.68 -56.02 25.36
CA SER A 290 19.73 -55.19 26.58
C SER A 290 19.49 -56.03 27.86
N ALA A 291 18.66 -57.05 27.75
CA ALA A 291 18.31 -57.90 28.90
C ALA A 291 19.46 -58.90 29.26
N ILE A 292 20.11 -59.48 28.25
CA ILE A 292 21.21 -60.43 28.49
C ILE A 292 22.49 -59.67 28.88
N GLU A 293 22.75 -58.50 28.33
CA GLU A 293 23.86 -57.64 28.75
C GLU A 293 23.71 -57.20 30.22
N LYS A 294 22.50 -56.86 30.63
CA LYS A 294 22.19 -56.56 32.03
C LYS A 294 22.40 -57.76 32.92
N TRP A 295 21.97 -58.96 32.49
CA TRP A 295 22.18 -60.21 33.19
C TRP A 295 23.67 -60.47 33.41
N PHE A 296 24.50 -60.20 32.41
CA PHE A 296 25.97 -60.33 32.54
C PHE A 296 26.57 -59.24 33.45
N ALA A 297 26.07 -58.04 33.39
CA ALA A 297 26.51 -56.92 34.25
C ALA A 297 26.21 -57.19 35.74
N ASP A 298 25.13 -57.91 36.03
CA ASP A 298 24.77 -58.36 37.38
C ASP A 298 25.67 -59.50 37.91
N GLY A 299 26.75 -59.87 37.18
CA GLY A 299 27.74 -60.86 37.58
C GLY A 299 27.40 -62.30 37.20
N ASN A 300 26.34 -62.54 36.45
CA ASN A 300 25.91 -63.86 36.05
C ASN A 300 26.65 -64.31 34.77
N ASN A 301 27.29 -65.48 34.83
CA ASN A 301 28.00 -66.13 33.68
C ASN A 301 27.34 -67.41 33.20
N LYS A 302 26.09 -67.64 33.59
CA LYS A 302 25.32 -68.85 33.17
C LYS A 302 24.09 -68.43 32.34
N CYS A 303 23.70 -69.30 31.42
CA CYS A 303 22.51 -69.10 30.62
C CYS A 303 21.24 -69.01 31.52
N PRO A 304 20.39 -68.01 31.40
CA PRO A 304 19.14 -67.89 32.20
C PRO A 304 18.16 -69.07 32.04
N LEU A 305 18.24 -69.79 30.91
CA LEU A 305 17.34 -70.91 30.59
C LEU A 305 17.98 -72.28 30.85
N THR A 306 19.21 -72.50 30.41
CA THR A 306 19.86 -73.79 30.37
C THR A 306 20.86 -74.01 31.50
N LEU A 307 21.19 -72.92 32.26
CA LEU A 307 22.18 -72.85 33.34
C LEU A 307 23.61 -73.27 32.91
N ILE A 308 23.87 -73.39 31.60
CA ILE A 308 25.19 -73.70 31.02
C ILE A 308 26.08 -72.47 31.15
N PRO A 309 27.37 -72.57 31.47
CA PRO A 309 28.29 -71.45 31.45
C PRO A 309 28.37 -70.80 30.07
N LEU A 310 28.28 -69.43 30.02
CA LEU A 310 28.31 -68.65 28.81
C LEU A 310 29.64 -67.90 28.67
N ASP A 311 30.11 -67.81 27.46
CA ASP A 311 31.12 -66.82 27.14
C ASP A 311 30.41 -65.45 26.98
N THR A 312 30.61 -64.54 27.97
CA THR A 312 29.96 -63.22 28.03
C THR A 312 30.45 -62.27 26.96
N SER A 313 31.57 -62.58 26.29
CA SER A 313 32.13 -61.77 25.19
C SER A 313 31.48 -62.05 23.82
N ILE A 314 30.74 -63.19 23.71
CA ILE A 314 30.18 -63.64 22.44
C ILE A 314 28.67 -63.47 22.43
N LEU A 315 28.20 -62.34 21.85
CA LEU A 315 26.79 -62.12 21.51
C LEU A 315 26.67 -61.99 20.02
N ARG A 316 26.00 -62.94 19.37
CA ARG A 316 25.80 -62.95 17.91
C ARG A 316 24.41 -62.37 17.58
N PRO A 317 24.28 -61.27 16.79
CA PRO A 317 22.97 -60.78 16.36
C PRO A 317 22.23 -61.88 15.56
N ASN A 318 21.02 -62.21 15.99
CA ASN A 318 20.15 -63.14 15.30
C ASN A 318 19.32 -62.42 14.24
N LYS A 319 19.96 -62.11 13.07
CA LYS A 319 19.34 -61.31 11.99
C LYS A 319 18.08 -61.96 11.43
N THR A 320 18.07 -63.31 11.31
CA THR A 320 16.91 -64.08 10.77
C THR A 320 15.71 -63.95 11.70
N LEU A 321 15.92 -64.07 13.00
CA LEU A 321 14.85 -63.96 13.98
C LEU A 321 14.36 -62.49 14.07
N LYS A 322 15.24 -61.52 14.01
CA LYS A 322 14.89 -60.09 13.94
C LYS A 322 13.98 -59.82 12.75
N GLN A 323 14.35 -60.30 11.56
CA GLN A 323 13.53 -60.14 10.35
C GLN A 323 12.15 -60.80 10.51
N SER A 324 12.08 -62.02 11.06
CA SER A 324 10.80 -62.71 11.28
C SER A 324 9.90 -61.97 12.29
N ILE A 325 10.49 -61.39 13.34
CA ILE A 325 9.77 -60.53 14.28
C ILE A 325 9.24 -59.28 13.59
N GLU A 326 10.04 -58.63 12.76
CA GLU A 326 9.62 -57.43 11.99
C GLU A 326 8.50 -57.75 11.01
N GLU A 327 8.60 -58.88 10.28
CA GLU A 327 7.52 -59.33 9.39
C GLU A 327 6.22 -59.62 10.13
N TRP A 328 6.30 -60.28 11.31
CA TRP A 328 5.16 -60.53 12.17
C TRP A 328 4.53 -59.22 12.68
N LYS A 329 5.35 -58.25 13.13
CA LYS A 329 4.89 -56.92 13.55
C LYS A 329 4.19 -56.18 12.39
N ASN A 330 4.83 -56.13 11.23
CA ASN A 330 4.30 -55.50 10.02
C ASN A 330 2.96 -56.08 9.59
N ARG A 331 2.86 -57.43 9.60
CA ARG A 331 1.62 -58.15 9.33
C ARG A 331 0.49 -57.72 10.26
N ASN A 332 0.74 -57.76 11.57
CA ASN A 332 -0.26 -57.42 12.58
C ASN A 332 -0.67 -55.95 12.52
N THR A 333 0.27 -55.04 12.25
CA THR A 333 0.00 -53.60 12.06
C THR A 333 -0.87 -53.38 10.82
N MET A 334 -0.56 -54.02 9.70
CA MET A 334 -1.35 -53.93 8.49
C MET A 334 -2.80 -54.42 8.68
N ILE A 335 -3.00 -55.52 9.40
CA ILE A 335 -4.34 -56.05 9.76
C ILE A 335 -5.06 -55.04 10.65
N ARG A 336 -4.38 -54.51 11.66
CA ARG A 336 -4.92 -53.53 12.61
C ARG A 336 -5.36 -52.25 11.90
N ILE A 337 -4.53 -51.68 11.02
CA ILE A 337 -4.87 -50.50 10.22
C ILE A 337 -6.14 -50.82 9.38
N GLY A 338 -6.21 -51.95 8.68
CA GLY A 338 -7.38 -52.27 7.87
C GLY A 338 -8.67 -52.46 8.68
N SER A 339 -8.59 -53.02 9.89
CA SER A 339 -9.79 -53.26 10.74
C SER A 339 -10.33 -52.01 11.43
N MET A 340 -9.48 -51.02 11.73
CA MET A 340 -9.91 -49.80 12.40
C MET A 340 -10.65 -48.81 11.48
N ARG A 341 -10.48 -48.91 10.14
CA ARG A 341 -11.13 -48.02 9.19
C ARG A 341 -12.67 -48.03 9.31
N GLU A 342 -13.25 -49.22 9.49
CA GLU A 342 -14.71 -49.37 9.58
C GLU A 342 -15.30 -48.80 10.87
N LYS A 343 -14.49 -48.64 11.93
CA LYS A 343 -14.84 -48.05 13.21
C LYS A 343 -14.82 -46.52 13.21
N ILE A 344 -14.15 -45.93 12.24
CA ILE A 344 -14.09 -44.47 12.10
C ILE A 344 -15.33 -43.99 11.33
N GLN A 345 -16.48 -43.96 12.03
CA GLN A 345 -17.74 -43.46 11.50
C GLN A 345 -18.36 -42.49 12.52
N PRO A 346 -19.15 -41.50 12.07
CA PRO A 346 -19.85 -40.60 12.99
C PRO A 346 -20.82 -41.37 13.86
N GLY A 347 -20.71 -41.30 15.17
CA GLY A 347 -21.64 -41.93 16.10
C GLY A 347 -21.10 -42.06 17.53
N ASP A 348 -20.05 -42.82 17.76
CA ASP A 348 -19.39 -42.94 19.06
C ASP A 348 -18.04 -42.19 19.03
N ASP A 349 -18.07 -40.94 19.51
CA ASP A 349 -16.88 -40.06 19.49
C ASP A 349 -15.72 -40.60 20.33
N ASP A 350 -15.96 -41.40 21.39
CA ASP A 350 -14.89 -41.95 22.24
C ASP A 350 -14.20 -43.12 21.56
N GLU A 351 -14.93 -44.04 20.92
CA GLU A 351 -14.34 -45.13 20.13
C GLU A 351 -13.57 -44.60 18.92
N VAL A 352 -14.14 -43.61 18.26
CA VAL A 352 -13.50 -42.92 17.12
C VAL A 352 -12.21 -42.25 17.55
N LEU A 353 -12.21 -41.51 18.66
CA LEU A 353 -11.00 -40.83 19.16
C LEU A 353 -9.91 -41.83 19.53
N LEU A 354 -10.27 -42.97 20.15
CA LEU A 354 -9.32 -44.02 20.46
C LEU A 354 -8.67 -44.59 19.18
N CYS A 355 -9.46 -44.89 18.18
CA CYS A 355 -8.96 -45.38 16.88
C CYS A 355 -8.05 -44.35 16.19
N LEU A 356 -8.43 -43.06 16.20
CA LEU A 356 -7.62 -41.99 15.61
C LEU A 356 -6.28 -41.83 16.30
N ARG A 357 -6.23 -41.86 17.64
CA ARG A 357 -4.97 -41.78 18.40
C ARG A 357 -4.02 -42.93 18.07
N ILE A 358 -4.54 -44.16 17.97
CA ILE A 358 -3.75 -45.32 17.58
C ILE A 358 -3.19 -45.13 16.16
N ILE A 359 -3.97 -44.64 15.22
CA ILE A 359 -3.52 -44.36 13.85
C ILE A 359 -2.48 -43.26 13.84
N GLN A 360 -2.68 -42.21 14.62
CA GLN A 360 -1.71 -41.14 14.75
C GLN A 360 -0.36 -41.68 15.26
N GLU A 361 -0.37 -42.46 16.35
CA GLU A 361 0.84 -43.09 16.89
C GLU A 361 1.55 -44.00 15.87
N LEU A 362 0.78 -44.77 15.09
CA LEU A 362 1.34 -45.61 14.04
C LEU A 362 1.99 -44.80 12.91
N CYS A 363 1.35 -43.68 12.50
CA CYS A 363 1.92 -42.80 11.49
C CYS A 363 3.19 -42.10 12.01
N GLU A 364 3.26 -41.72 13.29
CA GLU A 364 4.45 -41.14 13.91
C GLU A 364 5.64 -42.15 14.01
N GLN A 365 5.35 -43.43 14.07
CA GLN A 365 6.38 -44.49 14.18
C GLN A 365 7.10 -44.81 12.87
N SER A 366 6.43 -44.72 11.71
CA SER A 366 6.99 -45.14 10.43
C SER A 366 6.23 -44.58 9.23
N ASP A 367 6.98 -44.07 8.25
CA ASP A 367 6.45 -43.64 6.95
C ASP A 367 5.74 -44.78 6.18
N GLN A 368 6.15 -46.02 6.39
CA GLN A 368 5.48 -47.19 5.82
C GLN A 368 4.04 -47.35 6.35
N HIS A 369 3.81 -46.99 7.60
CA HIS A 369 2.45 -47.00 8.18
C HIS A 369 1.60 -45.85 7.57
N VAL A 370 2.17 -44.68 7.30
CA VAL A 370 1.52 -43.59 6.57
C VAL A 370 1.07 -44.08 5.18
N GLU A 371 1.94 -44.75 4.44
CA GLU A 371 1.60 -45.38 3.15
C GLU A 371 0.40 -46.36 3.27
N TRP A 372 0.40 -47.23 4.27
CA TRP A 372 -0.70 -48.20 4.45
C TRP A 372 -2.02 -47.49 4.80
N VAL A 373 -2.01 -46.42 5.63
CA VAL A 373 -3.19 -45.64 5.94
C VAL A 373 -3.73 -44.95 4.68
N ILE A 374 -2.87 -44.41 3.83
CA ILE A 374 -3.28 -43.85 2.53
C ILE A 374 -3.89 -44.95 1.65
N LEU A 375 -3.23 -46.13 1.50
CA LEU A 375 -3.69 -47.23 0.65
C LEU A 375 -5.01 -47.83 1.16
N GLU A 376 -5.26 -47.91 2.46
CA GLU A 376 -6.55 -48.32 3.04
C GLU A 376 -7.68 -47.28 2.91
N ASN A 377 -7.38 -46.13 2.25
CA ASN A 377 -8.37 -45.10 1.95
C ASN A 377 -9.10 -44.50 3.15
N TYR A 378 -8.34 -44.06 4.16
CA TYR A 378 -8.87 -43.36 5.33
C TYR A 378 -9.38 -41.93 5.05
N ILE A 379 -8.92 -41.31 3.97
CA ILE A 379 -9.17 -39.90 3.66
C ILE A 379 -10.66 -39.55 3.68
N PRO A 380 -11.57 -40.28 3.01
CA PRO A 380 -12.99 -39.97 3.05
C PRO A 380 -13.60 -40.02 4.46
N ALA A 381 -13.17 -40.97 5.29
CA ALA A 381 -13.62 -41.07 6.66
C ALA A 381 -13.11 -39.92 7.52
N LEU A 382 -11.82 -39.54 7.41
CA LEU A 382 -11.21 -38.45 8.12
C LEU A 382 -11.88 -37.09 7.74
N ILE A 383 -12.14 -36.85 6.46
CA ILE A 383 -12.84 -35.63 6.00
C ILE A 383 -14.27 -35.57 6.57
N LYS A 384 -15.00 -36.71 6.56
CA LYS A 384 -16.37 -36.76 7.10
C LYS A 384 -16.42 -36.43 8.59
N ILE A 385 -15.39 -36.86 9.35
CA ILE A 385 -15.28 -36.62 10.79
C ILE A 385 -14.97 -35.14 11.13
N LEU A 386 -14.43 -34.37 10.23
CA LEU A 386 -14.23 -32.92 10.45
C LEU A 386 -15.55 -32.18 10.74
N ALA A 387 -16.70 -32.81 10.45
CA ALA A 387 -18.02 -32.31 10.82
C ALA A 387 -18.46 -32.68 12.25
N SER A 388 -17.71 -33.54 13.01
CA SER A 388 -18.04 -33.92 14.37
C SER A 388 -18.14 -32.70 15.29
N LYS A 389 -18.97 -32.82 16.34
CA LYS A 389 -19.07 -31.83 17.42
C LYS A 389 -17.90 -31.88 18.37
N ASN A 390 -17.26 -33.07 18.52
CA ASN A 390 -16.13 -33.30 19.41
C ASN A 390 -14.86 -32.65 18.81
N ARG A 391 -14.24 -31.73 19.56
CA ARG A 391 -13.04 -31.01 19.18
C ARG A 391 -11.82 -31.93 19.04
N ASP A 392 -11.65 -32.86 19.98
CA ASP A 392 -10.46 -33.70 19.99
C ASP A 392 -10.45 -34.66 18.80
N VAL A 393 -11.63 -35.14 18.40
CA VAL A 393 -11.82 -35.95 17.20
C VAL A 393 -11.41 -35.16 15.95
N ARG A 394 -11.85 -33.89 15.84
CA ARG A 394 -11.49 -33.05 14.68
C ARG A 394 -9.99 -32.73 14.65
N ASN A 395 -9.40 -32.36 15.81
CA ASN A 395 -7.98 -32.04 15.90
C ASN A 395 -7.11 -33.25 15.52
N THR A 396 -7.43 -34.43 16.06
CA THR A 396 -6.70 -35.66 15.74
C THR A 396 -6.86 -36.04 14.27
N ALA A 397 -8.05 -35.89 13.71
CA ALA A 397 -8.28 -36.13 12.27
C ALA A 397 -7.48 -35.17 11.37
N LEU A 398 -7.46 -33.87 11.71
CA LEU A 398 -6.63 -32.89 10.99
C LEU A 398 -5.13 -33.18 11.13
N ALA A 399 -4.66 -33.56 12.32
CA ALA A 399 -3.27 -33.94 12.56
C ALA A 399 -2.87 -35.13 11.68
N ILE A 400 -3.72 -36.16 11.63
CA ILE A 400 -3.47 -37.31 10.75
C ILE A 400 -3.44 -36.86 9.27
N LEU A 401 -4.39 -36.06 8.80
CA LEU A 401 -4.40 -35.54 7.42
C LEU A 401 -3.13 -34.73 7.11
N CYS A 402 -2.65 -33.92 8.05
CA CYS A 402 -1.37 -33.21 7.90
C CYS A 402 -0.19 -34.17 7.77
N MET A 403 -0.16 -35.25 8.58
CA MET A 403 0.90 -36.26 8.49
C MET A 403 0.85 -37.01 7.16
N LEU A 404 -0.35 -37.32 6.64
CA LEU A 404 -0.53 -37.97 5.33
C LEU A 404 -0.16 -37.06 4.16
N ALA A 405 -0.28 -35.74 4.33
CA ALA A 405 0.03 -34.72 3.31
C ALA A 405 1.50 -34.30 3.30
N LYS A 406 2.22 -34.50 4.43
CA LYS A 406 3.56 -33.97 4.64
C LYS A 406 4.58 -34.71 3.78
N ASP A 407 5.32 -33.94 2.98
CA ASP A 407 6.49 -34.42 2.27
C ASP A 407 7.64 -34.51 3.29
N SER A 408 8.00 -35.72 3.70
CA SER A 408 9.10 -35.90 4.65
C SER A 408 10.42 -35.65 3.92
N GLU A 409 11.25 -34.72 4.41
CA GLU A 409 12.57 -34.45 3.85
C GLU A 409 13.47 -35.68 3.82
N ASP A 410 13.27 -36.62 4.75
CA ASP A 410 13.93 -37.93 4.77
C ASP A 410 13.25 -38.97 3.87
N ALA A 411 12.00 -38.75 3.45
CA ALA A 411 11.21 -39.64 2.62
C ALA A 411 11.24 -39.29 1.13
N LYS A 412 12.39 -38.99 0.56
CA LYS A 412 12.60 -38.93 -0.90
C LYS A 412 12.22 -40.26 -1.61
N VAL A 413 11.71 -41.22 -0.83
CA VAL A 413 11.38 -42.60 -1.24
C VAL A 413 9.93 -42.75 -1.72
N PHE A 414 8.97 -41.82 -1.40
CA PHE A 414 7.54 -42.08 -1.67
C PHE A 414 6.76 -40.94 -2.38
N PRO A 415 7.28 -40.32 -3.45
CA PRO A 415 6.52 -39.29 -4.17
C PRO A 415 5.23 -39.86 -4.79
N LEU A 416 5.16 -41.15 -5.00
CA LEU A 416 4.00 -41.85 -5.56
C LEU A 416 2.85 -41.95 -4.54
N THR A 417 3.15 -42.09 -3.26
CA THR A 417 2.14 -42.20 -2.20
C THR A 417 1.47 -40.85 -1.92
N LEU A 418 2.25 -39.76 -1.95
CA LEU A 418 1.73 -38.40 -1.87
C LEU A 418 0.77 -38.08 -3.03
N LYS A 419 1.12 -38.53 -4.23
CA LYS A 419 0.25 -38.40 -5.40
C LYS A 419 -1.07 -39.16 -5.22
N ILE A 420 -1.03 -40.40 -4.69
CA ILE A 420 -2.25 -41.15 -4.35
C ILE A 420 -3.10 -40.36 -3.32
N PHE A 421 -2.46 -39.79 -2.30
CA PHE A 421 -3.15 -38.94 -1.30
C PHE A 421 -3.84 -37.75 -1.96
N GLN A 422 -3.12 -37.00 -2.80
CA GLN A 422 -3.65 -35.82 -3.50
C GLN A 422 -4.80 -36.19 -4.46
N GLU A 423 -4.68 -37.27 -5.22
CA GLU A 423 -5.75 -37.79 -6.09
C GLU A 423 -7.00 -38.19 -5.29
N ARG A 424 -6.81 -38.84 -4.15
CA ARG A 424 -7.91 -39.28 -3.30
C ARG A 424 -8.62 -38.11 -2.64
N ILE A 425 -7.89 -37.14 -2.08
CA ILE A 425 -8.51 -35.96 -1.46
C ILE A 425 -9.25 -35.11 -2.49
N ALA A 426 -8.72 -35.02 -3.73
CA ALA A 426 -9.41 -34.31 -4.82
C ALA A 426 -10.74 -34.98 -5.22
N ASN A 427 -10.87 -36.29 -5.05
CA ASN A 427 -12.07 -37.05 -5.38
C ASN A 427 -13.10 -37.14 -4.24
N VAL A 428 -12.77 -36.64 -3.04
CA VAL A 428 -13.74 -36.58 -1.94
C VAL A 428 -14.58 -35.31 -2.03
N ASP A 429 -15.88 -35.47 -2.13
CA ASP A 429 -16.80 -34.33 -2.18
C ASP A 429 -16.64 -33.41 -0.97
N LYS A 430 -16.53 -32.12 -1.24
CA LYS A 430 -16.35 -31.05 -0.23
C LYS A 430 -15.17 -31.23 0.71
N ALA A 431 -14.11 -31.94 0.29
CA ALA A 431 -12.94 -32.14 1.13
C ALA A 431 -12.23 -30.82 1.44
N ILE A 432 -11.94 -30.03 0.42
CA ILE A 432 -11.23 -28.74 0.57
C ILE A 432 -12.08 -27.76 1.37
N GLU A 433 -13.40 -27.70 1.10
CA GLU A 433 -14.32 -26.86 1.86
C GLU A 433 -14.34 -27.21 3.35
N SER A 434 -14.32 -28.52 3.67
CA SER A 434 -14.28 -29.00 5.06
C SER A 434 -13.00 -28.59 5.78
N VAL A 435 -11.86 -28.60 5.09
CA VAL A 435 -10.58 -28.13 5.63
C VAL A 435 -10.60 -26.61 5.77
N VAL A 436 -11.10 -25.88 4.79
CA VAL A 436 -11.24 -24.40 4.85
C VAL A 436 -12.14 -23.99 6.01
N HIS A 437 -13.23 -24.72 6.28
CA HIS A 437 -14.06 -24.46 7.45
C HIS A 437 -13.31 -24.58 8.79
N SER A 438 -12.24 -25.37 8.85
CA SER A 438 -11.40 -25.49 10.05
C SER A 438 -10.62 -24.20 10.35
N LEU A 439 -10.36 -23.37 9.33
CA LEU A 439 -9.71 -22.05 9.51
C LEU A 439 -10.57 -21.08 10.33
N GLY A 440 -11.90 -21.21 10.27
CA GLY A 440 -12.83 -20.38 11.04
C GLY A 440 -12.99 -20.81 12.50
N ARG A 441 -12.32 -21.90 12.95
CA ARG A 441 -12.47 -22.48 14.28
C ARG A 441 -11.39 -22.00 15.25
N ARG A 442 -11.13 -22.77 16.35
CA ARG A 442 -10.17 -22.39 17.38
C ARG A 442 -8.72 -22.59 16.93
N SER A 443 -7.77 -22.03 17.69
CA SER A 443 -6.35 -21.91 17.33
C SER A 443 -5.72 -23.21 16.79
N GLU A 444 -5.88 -24.36 17.46
CA GLU A 444 -5.24 -25.60 17.01
C GLU A 444 -5.84 -26.15 15.70
N GLU A 445 -7.18 -26.14 15.56
CA GLU A 445 -7.83 -26.57 14.31
C GLU A 445 -7.42 -25.66 13.16
N ARG A 446 -7.23 -24.36 13.43
CA ARG A 446 -6.79 -23.35 12.45
C ARG A 446 -5.36 -23.60 12.00
N LYS A 447 -4.43 -23.88 12.92
CA LYS A 447 -3.03 -24.22 12.60
C LYS A 447 -2.93 -25.45 11.71
N LEU A 448 -3.59 -26.52 12.12
CA LEU A 448 -3.57 -27.77 11.34
C LEU A 448 -4.26 -27.60 9.98
N GLY A 449 -5.35 -26.83 9.94
CA GLY A 449 -6.07 -26.53 8.70
C GLY A 449 -5.22 -25.77 7.69
N VAL A 450 -4.51 -24.70 8.11
CA VAL A 450 -3.65 -23.93 7.21
C VAL A 450 -2.44 -24.74 6.77
N ALA A 451 -1.81 -25.49 7.66
CA ALA A 451 -0.68 -26.36 7.33
C ALA A 451 -1.09 -27.42 6.27
N LEU A 452 -2.25 -28.04 6.45
CA LEU A 452 -2.77 -29.00 5.46
C LEU A 452 -3.06 -28.36 4.10
N LEU A 453 -3.70 -27.18 4.09
CA LEU A 453 -3.97 -26.44 2.85
C LEU A 453 -2.69 -26.01 2.13
N LEU A 454 -1.67 -25.65 2.90
CA LEU A 454 -0.36 -25.28 2.36
C LEU A 454 0.29 -26.48 1.66
N GLU A 455 0.28 -27.67 2.27
CA GLU A 455 0.79 -28.90 1.65
C GLU A 455 -0.02 -29.27 0.40
N LEU A 456 -1.33 -29.19 0.46
CA LEU A 456 -2.21 -29.47 -0.69
C LEU A 456 -1.99 -28.47 -1.85
N SER A 457 -1.64 -27.23 -1.55
CA SER A 457 -1.38 -26.18 -2.54
C SER A 457 -0.14 -26.41 -3.41
N LYS A 458 0.71 -27.39 -3.06
CA LYS A 458 1.84 -27.81 -3.89
C LYS A 458 1.36 -28.47 -5.19
N ASN A 459 0.15 -29.01 -5.19
CA ASN A 459 -0.50 -29.54 -6.39
C ASN A 459 -1.32 -28.44 -7.09
N ASP A 460 -1.10 -28.21 -8.38
CA ASP A 460 -1.72 -27.14 -9.14
C ASP A 460 -3.25 -27.21 -9.19
N GLY A 461 -3.81 -28.40 -9.37
CA GLY A 461 -5.27 -28.61 -9.41
C GLY A 461 -5.94 -28.35 -8.06
N LEU A 462 -5.34 -28.83 -6.96
CA LEU A 462 -5.83 -28.58 -5.61
C LEU A 462 -5.65 -27.10 -5.22
N ARG A 463 -4.54 -26.46 -5.59
CA ARG A 463 -4.30 -25.02 -5.39
C ARG A 463 -5.38 -24.17 -6.05
N GLU A 464 -5.76 -24.51 -7.28
CA GLU A 464 -6.85 -23.84 -7.98
C GLU A 464 -8.19 -24.01 -7.25
N HIS A 465 -8.47 -25.22 -6.77
CA HIS A 465 -9.67 -25.50 -5.99
C HIS A 465 -9.67 -24.72 -4.67
N ILE A 466 -8.59 -24.72 -3.91
CA ILE A 466 -8.44 -23.97 -2.65
C ILE A 466 -8.74 -22.49 -2.86
N GLY A 467 -8.19 -21.88 -3.93
CA GLY A 467 -8.42 -20.48 -4.25
C GLY A 467 -9.88 -20.14 -4.60
N LYS A 468 -10.62 -21.10 -5.14
CA LYS A 468 -12.03 -20.95 -5.52
C LYS A 468 -13.02 -21.16 -4.34
N VAL A 469 -12.58 -21.79 -3.24
CA VAL A 469 -13.49 -22.02 -2.10
C VAL A 469 -13.87 -20.70 -1.45
N GLN A 470 -15.18 -20.46 -1.40
CA GLN A 470 -15.73 -19.23 -0.83
C GLN A 470 -15.29 -19.05 0.64
N GLY A 471 -14.72 -17.87 0.94
CA GLY A 471 -14.29 -17.52 2.29
C GLY A 471 -12.85 -17.98 2.63
N CYS A 472 -12.17 -18.78 1.81
CA CYS A 472 -10.82 -19.23 2.08
C CYS A 472 -9.85 -18.04 2.28
N ILE A 473 -9.78 -17.12 1.30
CA ILE A 473 -8.92 -15.93 1.37
C ILE A 473 -9.32 -15.02 2.54
N LEU A 474 -10.63 -14.86 2.77
CA LEU A 474 -11.15 -14.06 3.88
C LEU A 474 -10.68 -14.56 5.25
N LEU A 475 -10.52 -15.88 5.41
CA LEU A 475 -10.02 -16.50 6.65
C LEU A 475 -8.49 -16.48 6.74
N LEU A 476 -7.78 -16.60 5.61
CA LEU A 476 -6.32 -16.61 5.56
C LEU A 476 -5.69 -15.24 5.85
N VAL A 477 -6.28 -14.15 5.33
CA VAL A 477 -5.72 -12.81 5.49
C VAL A 477 -5.58 -12.39 6.96
N PRO A 478 -6.59 -12.53 7.85
CA PRO A 478 -6.39 -12.24 9.26
C PRO A 478 -5.37 -13.17 9.94
N MET A 479 -5.23 -14.41 9.44
CA MET A 479 -4.25 -15.35 9.99
C MET A 479 -2.81 -14.95 9.70
N SER A 480 -2.53 -14.32 8.56
CA SER A 480 -1.19 -13.84 8.21
C SER A 480 -0.64 -12.77 9.16
N SER A 481 -1.52 -12.13 9.94
CA SER A 481 -1.19 -11.10 10.94
C SER A 481 -1.47 -11.57 12.37
N SER A 482 -1.63 -12.89 12.60
CA SER A 482 -1.93 -13.43 13.95
C SER A 482 -0.67 -13.54 14.81
N ASP A 483 -0.84 -13.55 16.14
CA ASP A 483 0.24 -13.73 17.10
C ASP A 483 0.90 -15.12 17.03
N ASP A 484 0.27 -16.08 16.38
CA ASP A 484 0.81 -17.42 16.18
C ASP A 484 1.79 -17.42 14.99
N ASN A 485 3.07 -17.32 15.30
CA ASN A 485 4.14 -17.19 14.32
C ASN A 485 4.18 -18.30 13.24
N GLN A 486 3.78 -19.54 13.58
CA GLN A 486 3.79 -20.64 12.60
C GLN A 486 2.56 -20.54 11.67
N ALA A 487 1.37 -20.38 12.25
CA ALA A 487 0.15 -20.24 11.47
C ALA A 487 0.17 -18.98 10.58
N ALA A 488 0.79 -17.90 11.04
CA ALA A 488 0.96 -16.68 10.27
C ALA A 488 1.90 -16.89 9.07
N ARG A 489 3.01 -17.60 9.25
CA ARG A 489 3.92 -17.96 8.15
C ARG A 489 3.25 -18.85 7.12
N ASP A 490 2.59 -19.92 7.57
CA ASP A 490 1.90 -20.87 6.70
C ASP A 490 0.78 -20.18 5.91
N ALA A 491 0.01 -19.27 6.55
CA ALA A 491 -1.01 -18.49 5.89
C ALA A 491 -0.43 -17.52 4.85
N THR A 492 0.69 -16.86 5.17
CA THR A 492 1.37 -15.95 4.25
C THR A 492 1.90 -16.69 3.03
N GLU A 493 2.55 -17.85 3.24
CA GLU A 493 3.06 -18.69 2.15
C GLU A 493 1.93 -19.23 1.27
N LEU A 494 0.81 -19.65 1.91
CA LEU A 494 -0.36 -20.11 1.15
C LEU A 494 -0.98 -18.96 0.33
N LEU A 495 -1.11 -17.75 0.87
CA LEU A 495 -1.57 -16.58 0.12
C LEU A 495 -0.64 -16.27 -1.06
N GLU A 496 0.67 -16.39 -0.88
CA GLU A 496 1.64 -16.22 -1.95
C GLU A 496 1.45 -17.26 -3.07
N LYS A 497 1.26 -18.52 -2.72
CA LYS A 497 0.95 -19.57 -3.71
C LYS A 497 -0.40 -19.38 -4.40
N LEU A 498 -1.42 -18.88 -3.69
CA LEU A 498 -2.74 -18.59 -4.25
C LEU A 498 -2.75 -17.33 -5.14
N SER A 499 -1.76 -16.47 -5.03
CA SER A 499 -1.63 -15.23 -5.82
C SER A 499 -1.33 -15.46 -7.30
N TYR A 500 -1.11 -16.71 -7.75
CA TYR A 500 -0.91 -17.04 -9.17
C TYR A 500 -2.12 -16.63 -10.04
N SER A 501 -3.33 -16.60 -9.50
CA SER A 501 -4.57 -16.21 -10.16
C SER A 501 -4.92 -14.76 -9.85
N ASP A 502 -5.18 -13.95 -10.88
CA ASP A 502 -5.58 -12.55 -10.74
C ASP A 502 -6.89 -12.41 -9.96
N GLN A 503 -7.82 -13.38 -10.12
CA GLN A 503 -9.06 -13.41 -9.35
C GLN A 503 -8.81 -13.55 -7.84
N ASN A 504 -7.85 -14.36 -7.45
CA ASN A 504 -7.46 -14.51 -6.06
C ASN A 504 -6.78 -13.23 -5.53
N VAL A 505 -5.94 -12.60 -6.34
CA VAL A 505 -5.31 -11.30 -5.99
C VAL A 505 -6.36 -10.22 -5.76
N ILE A 506 -7.41 -10.17 -6.58
CA ILE A 506 -8.55 -9.26 -6.39
C ILE A 506 -9.30 -9.58 -5.07
N GLN A 507 -9.51 -10.86 -4.76
CA GLN A 507 -10.14 -11.24 -3.49
C GLN A 507 -9.26 -10.87 -2.28
N MET A 508 -7.94 -11.06 -2.38
CA MET A 508 -6.99 -10.62 -1.36
C MET A 508 -7.05 -9.10 -1.14
N ALA A 509 -7.09 -8.33 -2.22
CA ALA A 509 -7.22 -6.88 -2.14
C ALA A 509 -8.54 -6.46 -1.50
N LYS A 510 -9.66 -7.10 -1.81
CA LYS A 510 -10.97 -6.86 -1.17
C LYS A 510 -10.97 -7.15 0.34
N THR A 511 -10.03 -7.96 0.81
CA THR A 511 -9.81 -8.24 2.23
C THR A 511 -8.65 -7.43 2.84
N ASN A 512 -8.22 -6.38 2.15
CA ASN A 512 -7.17 -5.45 2.56
C ASN A 512 -5.74 -6.03 2.54
N TYR A 513 -5.50 -7.06 1.74
CA TYR A 513 -4.17 -7.63 1.52
C TYR A 513 -3.65 -7.23 0.14
N PHE A 514 -2.91 -6.11 0.07
CA PHE A 514 -2.58 -5.41 -1.18
C PHE A 514 -1.26 -5.83 -1.82
N LYS A 515 -0.39 -6.56 -1.13
CA LYS A 515 0.97 -6.92 -1.58
C LYS A 515 1.01 -7.45 -3.02
N HIS A 516 0.20 -8.44 -3.32
CA HIS A 516 0.22 -9.09 -4.64
C HIS A 516 -0.44 -8.23 -5.73
N LEU A 517 -1.46 -7.45 -5.37
CA LEU A 517 -2.06 -6.48 -6.29
C LEU A 517 -1.02 -5.45 -6.74
N LEU A 518 -0.26 -4.87 -5.78
CA LEU A 518 0.78 -3.90 -6.09
C LEU A 518 1.91 -4.50 -6.94
N GLN A 519 2.30 -5.73 -6.65
CA GLN A 519 3.28 -6.45 -7.47
C GLN A 519 2.78 -6.63 -8.91
N ARG A 520 1.53 -7.07 -9.11
CA ARG A 520 0.92 -7.21 -10.42
C ARG A 520 0.79 -5.88 -11.15
N LEU A 521 0.40 -4.84 -10.44
CA LEU A 521 0.30 -3.48 -10.98
C LEU A 521 1.65 -2.95 -11.48
N SER A 522 2.74 -3.31 -10.81
CA SER A 522 4.10 -2.86 -11.15
C SER A 522 4.73 -3.66 -12.29
N THR A 523 4.64 -4.99 -12.23
CA THR A 523 5.43 -5.90 -13.10
C THR A 523 4.60 -6.75 -14.04
N GLY A 524 3.27 -6.76 -13.92
CA GLY A 524 2.39 -7.55 -14.78
C GLY A 524 2.33 -7.06 -16.23
N PRO A 525 1.78 -7.86 -17.15
CA PRO A 525 1.43 -7.42 -18.49
C PRO A 525 0.29 -6.39 -18.45
N ASP A 526 0.07 -5.67 -19.55
CA ASP A 526 -0.83 -4.51 -19.59
C ASP A 526 -2.30 -4.85 -19.30
N ASP A 527 -2.77 -6.02 -19.72
CA ASP A 527 -4.12 -6.53 -19.41
C ASP A 527 -4.32 -6.79 -17.90
N VAL A 528 -3.29 -7.34 -17.24
CA VAL A 528 -3.29 -7.54 -15.78
C VAL A 528 -3.20 -6.21 -15.04
N LYS A 529 -2.34 -5.30 -15.48
CA LYS A 529 -2.25 -3.94 -14.92
C LYS A 529 -3.58 -3.21 -15.04
N MET A 530 -4.26 -3.32 -16.19
CA MET A 530 -5.59 -2.75 -16.39
C MET A 530 -6.59 -3.32 -15.37
N THR A 531 -6.61 -4.64 -15.20
CA THR A 531 -7.50 -5.31 -14.25
C THR A 531 -7.25 -4.84 -12.81
N MET A 532 -5.99 -4.74 -12.39
CA MET A 532 -5.62 -4.29 -11.04
C MET A 532 -5.96 -2.81 -10.83
N ALA A 533 -5.68 -1.95 -11.81
CA ALA A 533 -6.04 -0.53 -11.74
C ALA A 533 -7.55 -0.31 -11.68
N THR A 534 -8.33 -1.09 -12.45
CA THR A 534 -9.80 -1.08 -12.40
C THR A 534 -10.30 -1.51 -11.02
N THR A 535 -9.73 -2.58 -10.47
CA THR A 535 -10.08 -3.04 -9.12
C THR A 535 -9.88 -1.94 -8.09
N LEU A 536 -8.73 -1.25 -8.10
CA LEU A 536 -8.45 -0.15 -7.18
C LEU A 536 -9.36 1.07 -7.40
N ALA A 537 -9.75 1.33 -8.65
CA ALA A 537 -10.64 2.44 -9.00
C ALA A 537 -12.08 2.23 -8.49
N GLU A 538 -12.53 0.98 -8.44
CA GLU A 538 -13.90 0.60 -8.08
C GLU A 538 -14.06 0.17 -6.62
N MET A 539 -12.96 -0.11 -5.91
CA MET A 539 -13.02 -0.51 -4.51
C MET A 539 -13.43 0.63 -3.59
N GLU A 540 -14.37 0.36 -2.69
CA GLU A 540 -14.66 1.22 -1.53
C GLU A 540 -13.59 1.01 -0.45
N LEU A 541 -12.68 1.96 -0.32
CA LEU A 541 -11.57 1.91 0.63
C LEU A 541 -11.88 2.75 1.87
N SER A 542 -11.73 2.14 3.06
CA SER A 542 -11.69 2.91 4.31
C SER A 542 -10.43 3.77 4.39
N ASP A 543 -10.43 4.81 5.22
CA ASP A 543 -9.27 5.68 5.36
C ASP A 543 -8.00 4.93 5.80
N GLN A 544 -8.13 3.93 6.68
CA GLN A 544 -7.03 3.06 7.09
C GLN A 544 -6.47 2.26 5.90
N ASN A 545 -7.32 1.77 5.01
CA ASN A 545 -6.89 1.03 3.83
C ASN A 545 -6.22 1.93 2.78
N LYS A 546 -6.70 3.17 2.62
CA LYS A 546 -6.04 4.18 1.75
C LYS A 546 -4.64 4.51 2.27
N GLU A 547 -4.49 4.67 3.58
CA GLU A 547 -3.20 4.89 4.23
C GLU A 547 -2.26 3.69 4.03
N SER A 548 -2.73 2.47 4.33
CA SER A 548 -1.96 1.24 4.17
C SER A 548 -1.52 1.00 2.72
N LEU A 549 -2.42 1.22 1.73
CA LEU A 549 -2.09 1.16 0.31
C LEU A 549 -0.97 2.13 -0.07
N PHE A 550 -1.05 3.33 0.47
CA PHE A 550 -0.06 4.36 0.20
C PHE A 550 1.30 4.00 0.79
N GLU A 551 1.35 3.53 2.04
CA GLU A 551 2.56 3.04 2.71
C GLU A 551 3.18 1.84 1.99
N CYS A 552 2.37 0.99 1.38
CA CYS A 552 2.83 -0.12 0.54
C CYS A 552 3.40 0.32 -0.83
N GLY A 553 3.40 1.60 -1.17
CA GLY A 553 4.02 2.15 -2.37
C GLY A 553 3.16 2.10 -3.63
N ILE A 554 1.85 2.40 -3.53
CA ILE A 554 0.92 2.43 -4.67
C ILE A 554 1.22 3.56 -5.68
N LEU A 555 1.82 4.67 -5.23
CA LEU A 555 1.96 5.87 -6.04
C LEU A 555 2.82 5.69 -7.31
N PRO A 556 4.07 5.15 -7.25
CA PRO A 556 4.91 5.02 -8.43
C PRO A 556 4.28 4.18 -9.56
N PRO A 557 3.70 2.98 -9.29
CA PRO A 557 3.03 2.21 -10.34
C PRO A 557 1.85 2.96 -10.97
N LEU A 558 1.02 3.66 -10.18
CA LEU A 558 -0.10 4.41 -10.73
C LEU A 558 0.37 5.59 -11.60
N LEU A 559 1.40 6.34 -11.19
CA LEU A 559 1.98 7.42 -12.00
C LEU A 559 2.59 6.90 -13.30
N HIS A 560 3.20 5.71 -13.27
CA HIS A 560 3.68 5.06 -14.49
C HIS A 560 2.51 4.74 -15.45
N LEU A 561 1.38 4.25 -14.95
CA LEU A 561 0.19 3.97 -15.76
C LEU A 561 -0.48 5.25 -16.28
N VAL A 562 -0.43 6.34 -15.53
CA VAL A 562 -0.89 7.67 -15.98
C VAL A 562 -0.10 8.17 -17.19
N SER A 563 1.16 7.76 -17.32
CA SER A 563 2.01 8.09 -18.47
C SER A 563 1.89 7.09 -19.65
N HIS A 564 1.10 6.03 -19.52
CA HIS A 564 0.91 4.99 -20.53
C HIS A 564 0.28 5.54 -21.82
N ASN A 565 0.42 4.83 -22.96
CA ASN A 565 -0.17 5.29 -24.24
C ASN A 565 -1.69 5.05 -24.30
N ASP A 566 -2.20 4.01 -23.66
CA ASP A 566 -3.62 3.66 -23.64
C ASP A 566 -4.43 4.64 -22.77
N VAL A 567 -5.50 5.18 -23.36
CA VAL A 567 -6.42 6.12 -22.70
C VAL A 567 -7.22 5.46 -21.57
N GLN A 568 -7.63 4.20 -21.74
CA GLN A 568 -8.37 3.47 -20.69
C GLN A 568 -7.48 3.19 -19.48
N MET A 569 -6.22 2.80 -19.73
CA MET A 569 -5.23 2.60 -18.67
C MET A 569 -5.02 3.87 -17.84
N LYS A 570 -4.84 5.02 -18.51
CA LYS A 570 -4.76 6.33 -17.85
C LYS A 570 -5.99 6.64 -17.03
N THR A 571 -7.17 6.39 -17.59
CA THR A 571 -8.44 6.67 -16.92
C THR A 571 -8.59 5.85 -15.64
N MET A 572 -8.29 4.54 -15.68
CA MET A 572 -8.37 3.69 -14.48
C MET A 572 -7.31 4.08 -13.44
N ALA A 573 -6.09 4.38 -13.87
CA ALA A 573 -5.04 4.86 -12.97
C ALA A 573 -5.42 6.19 -12.29
N LEU A 574 -6.03 7.12 -13.02
CA LEU A 574 -6.50 8.39 -12.45
C LEU A 574 -7.64 8.21 -11.45
N LYS A 575 -8.60 7.32 -11.74
CA LYS A 575 -9.66 6.97 -10.79
C LYS A 575 -9.11 6.30 -9.53
N ALA A 576 -8.13 5.40 -9.68
CA ALA A 576 -7.45 4.79 -8.55
C ALA A 576 -6.69 5.85 -7.72
N LEU A 577 -5.99 6.78 -8.36
CA LEU A 577 -5.34 7.91 -7.69
C LEU A 577 -6.35 8.80 -6.97
N GLN A 578 -7.51 9.08 -7.59
CA GLN A 578 -8.60 9.83 -6.97
C GLN A 578 -9.11 9.12 -5.70
N ASN A 579 -9.27 7.81 -5.74
CA ASN A 579 -9.69 7.04 -4.59
C ASN A 579 -8.69 7.15 -3.42
N VAL A 580 -7.39 7.00 -3.71
CA VAL A 580 -6.32 7.04 -2.70
C VAL A 580 -6.08 8.47 -2.18
N SER A 581 -6.12 9.49 -3.06
CA SER A 581 -5.87 10.89 -2.71
C SER A 581 -7.02 11.56 -1.94
N SER A 582 -8.18 10.91 -1.86
CA SER A 582 -9.31 11.41 -1.05
C SER A 582 -8.98 11.48 0.45
N LEU A 583 -7.98 10.74 0.93
CA LEU A 583 -7.40 10.91 2.26
C LEU A 583 -6.36 12.05 2.24
N LYS A 584 -6.61 13.13 2.99
CA LYS A 584 -5.74 14.31 3.00
C LYS A 584 -4.27 14.02 3.29
N LYS A 585 -3.98 13.07 4.19
CA LYS A 585 -2.61 12.63 4.50
C LYS A 585 -1.90 12.09 3.25
N ASN A 586 -2.57 11.23 2.50
CA ASN A 586 -2.03 10.67 1.26
C ASN A 586 -1.84 11.75 0.20
N GLY A 587 -2.83 12.65 0.02
CA GLY A 587 -2.74 13.73 -0.96
C GLY A 587 -1.54 14.65 -0.69
N LEU A 588 -1.26 14.98 0.56
CA LEU A 588 -0.10 15.78 0.92
C LEU A 588 1.23 15.06 0.60
N GLU A 589 1.29 13.77 0.91
CA GLU A 589 2.46 12.95 0.64
C GLU A 589 2.66 12.72 -0.87
N MET A 590 1.58 12.60 -1.64
CA MET A 590 1.63 12.55 -3.11
C MET A 590 2.30 13.80 -3.70
N ILE A 591 1.98 14.99 -3.18
CA ILE A 591 2.63 16.23 -3.61
C ILE A 591 4.12 16.19 -3.27
N ARG A 592 4.50 15.78 -2.06
CA ARG A 592 5.91 15.65 -1.63
C ARG A 592 6.71 14.70 -2.51
N GLN A 593 6.10 13.62 -2.97
CA GLN A 593 6.72 12.65 -3.86
C GLN A 593 6.69 13.08 -5.35
N GLY A 594 6.24 14.29 -5.64
CA GLY A 594 6.29 14.86 -6.99
C GLY A 594 5.16 14.43 -7.93
N ALA A 595 4.03 13.93 -7.39
CA ALA A 595 2.89 13.53 -8.21
C ALA A 595 2.17 14.71 -8.89
N ALA A 596 2.33 15.92 -8.38
CA ALA A 596 1.66 17.12 -8.90
C ALA A 596 2.05 17.40 -10.36
N ARG A 597 3.33 17.37 -10.68
CA ARG A 597 3.83 17.73 -12.01
C ARG A 597 3.28 16.87 -13.15
N PRO A 598 3.37 15.52 -13.10
CA PRO A 598 2.81 14.65 -14.16
C PRO A 598 1.30 14.84 -14.34
N LEU A 599 0.56 15.10 -13.26
CA LEU A 599 -0.89 15.29 -13.31
C LEU A 599 -1.26 16.65 -13.92
N LEU A 600 -0.55 17.73 -13.55
CA LEU A 600 -0.72 19.06 -14.14
C LEU A 600 -0.37 19.06 -15.64
N ASP A 601 0.71 18.37 -16.03
CA ASP A 601 1.08 18.25 -17.45
C ASP A 601 -0.01 17.57 -18.28
N ILE A 602 -0.72 16.59 -17.73
CA ILE A 602 -1.88 15.98 -18.41
C ILE A 602 -3.04 16.98 -18.48
N LEU A 603 -3.33 17.68 -17.40
CA LEU A 603 -4.42 18.65 -17.35
C LEU A 603 -4.23 19.79 -18.38
N PHE A 604 -2.97 20.27 -18.55
CA PHE A 604 -2.64 21.39 -19.43
C PHE A 604 -2.50 21.02 -20.93
N ARG A 605 -2.28 19.75 -21.27
CA ARG A 605 -2.13 19.34 -22.68
C ARG A 605 -3.41 19.57 -23.49
N GLN A 606 -3.36 20.50 -24.41
CA GLN A 606 -4.51 20.88 -25.28
C GLN A 606 -4.96 19.77 -26.25
N SER A 607 -4.06 18.83 -26.61
CA SER A 607 -4.32 17.75 -27.59
C SER A 607 -5.05 16.53 -27.00
N LEU A 608 -5.31 16.50 -25.68
CA LEU A 608 -5.95 15.36 -25.03
C LEU A 608 -7.48 15.46 -25.08
N SER A 609 -8.12 14.29 -25.06
CA SER A 609 -9.58 14.19 -24.98
C SER A 609 -10.12 14.86 -23.71
N SER A 610 -11.29 15.52 -23.82
CA SER A 610 -12.00 16.12 -22.67
C SER A 610 -12.15 15.15 -21.52
N SER A 611 -12.38 13.87 -21.81
CA SER A 611 -12.58 12.79 -20.84
C SER A 611 -11.40 12.60 -19.86
N LEU A 612 -10.15 12.71 -20.29
CA LEU A 612 -9.00 12.56 -19.38
C LEU A 612 -8.89 13.75 -18.41
N ARG A 613 -9.21 14.97 -18.86
CA ARG A 613 -9.23 16.15 -17.99
C ARG A 613 -10.27 16.02 -16.89
N GLU A 614 -11.43 15.43 -17.18
CA GLU A 614 -12.49 15.17 -16.21
C GLU A 614 -12.05 14.22 -15.10
N HIS A 615 -11.09 13.32 -15.36
CA HIS A 615 -10.55 12.40 -14.36
C HIS A 615 -9.33 12.95 -13.60
N VAL A 616 -8.54 13.83 -14.24
CA VAL A 616 -7.38 14.47 -13.59
C VAL A 616 -7.80 15.60 -12.66
N ALA A 617 -8.78 16.44 -13.08
CA ALA A 617 -9.18 17.60 -12.32
C ALA A 617 -9.60 17.30 -10.87
N PRO A 618 -10.42 16.25 -10.57
CA PRO A 618 -10.76 15.91 -9.21
C PRO A 618 -9.55 15.45 -8.37
N VAL A 619 -8.55 14.80 -8.98
CA VAL A 619 -7.31 14.42 -8.27
C VAL A 619 -6.56 15.68 -7.85
N ILE A 620 -6.35 16.63 -8.77
CA ILE A 620 -5.69 17.91 -8.48
C ILE A 620 -6.44 18.67 -7.38
N MET A 621 -7.78 18.69 -7.41
CA MET A 621 -8.61 19.32 -6.37
C MET A 621 -8.40 18.67 -5.00
N GLN A 622 -8.33 17.34 -4.93
CA GLN A 622 -8.07 16.62 -3.68
C GLN A 622 -6.66 16.91 -3.15
N LEU A 623 -5.65 16.96 -4.05
CA LEU A 623 -4.30 17.37 -3.68
C LEU A 623 -4.28 18.80 -3.09
N ALA A 624 -4.96 19.74 -3.74
CA ALA A 624 -5.10 21.11 -3.22
C ALA A 624 -5.76 21.13 -1.85
N SER A 625 -6.85 20.38 -1.67
CA SER A 625 -7.56 20.28 -0.39
C SER A 625 -6.68 19.70 0.73
N SER A 626 -5.73 18.85 0.37
CA SER A 626 -4.79 18.27 1.33
C SER A 626 -3.79 19.29 1.87
N THR A 627 -3.53 20.38 1.14
CA THR A 627 -2.59 21.44 1.57
C THR A 627 -3.18 22.36 2.64
N ILE A 628 -4.49 22.34 2.88
CA ILE A 628 -5.16 23.24 3.86
C ILE A 628 -4.68 22.98 5.30
N SER A 629 -4.43 21.73 5.65
CA SER A 629 -4.12 21.29 7.02
C SER A 629 -2.61 21.12 7.30
N GLN A 630 -1.73 21.62 6.43
CA GLN A 630 -0.28 21.46 6.61
C GLN A 630 0.31 22.52 7.57
N ASN A 631 1.43 22.16 8.21
CA ASN A 631 2.18 23.09 9.06
C ASN A 631 2.86 24.20 8.24
N VAL A 632 2.90 25.40 8.79
CA VAL A 632 3.40 26.62 8.13
C VAL A 632 4.93 26.61 7.95
N GLU A 633 5.67 25.85 8.76
CA GLU A 633 7.14 25.88 8.76
C GLU A 633 7.80 25.37 7.45
N THR A 634 7.20 24.40 6.79
CA THR A 634 7.68 23.87 5.49
C THR A 634 6.49 23.62 4.57
N PRO A 635 5.90 24.64 3.95
CA PRO A 635 4.73 24.47 3.11
C PRO A 635 5.10 23.72 1.82
N VAL A 636 4.32 22.72 1.50
CA VAL A 636 4.42 22.00 0.23
C VAL A 636 3.52 22.71 -0.79
N LEU A 637 4.08 23.10 -1.92
CA LEU A 637 3.37 23.80 -2.97
C LEU A 637 2.83 22.82 -4.01
N LEU A 638 1.56 22.96 -4.36
CA LEU A 638 0.95 22.21 -5.48
C LEU A 638 1.29 22.88 -6.83
N LEU A 639 1.30 24.21 -6.87
CA LEU A 639 1.65 25.02 -8.04
C LEU A 639 2.98 25.73 -7.74
N GLU A 640 4.00 25.43 -8.52
CA GLU A 640 5.37 25.88 -8.27
C GLU A 640 5.74 27.13 -9.05
N SER A 641 4.98 27.46 -10.12
CA SER A 641 5.28 28.59 -11.00
C SER A 641 4.03 29.44 -11.30
N ASP A 642 4.27 30.70 -11.72
CA ASP A 642 3.22 31.58 -12.20
C ASP A 642 2.52 31.02 -13.45
N ASP A 643 3.27 30.31 -14.31
CA ASP A 643 2.71 29.65 -15.49
C ASP A 643 1.74 28.53 -15.12
N ASP A 644 1.99 27.77 -14.04
CA ASP A 644 1.07 26.74 -13.57
C ASP A 644 -0.24 27.36 -13.08
N VAL A 645 -0.16 28.50 -12.35
CA VAL A 645 -1.35 29.25 -11.91
C VAL A 645 -2.13 29.77 -13.13
N PHE A 646 -1.44 30.33 -14.11
CA PHE A 646 -2.07 30.86 -15.34
C PHE A 646 -2.72 29.74 -16.15
N ASN A 647 -1.99 28.64 -16.40
CA ASN A 647 -2.50 27.53 -17.19
C ASN A 647 -3.73 26.89 -16.54
N LEU A 648 -3.70 26.71 -15.21
CA LEU A 648 -4.83 26.18 -14.47
C LEU A 648 -6.02 27.14 -14.51
N PHE A 649 -5.80 28.46 -14.32
CA PHE A 649 -6.85 29.45 -14.35
C PHE A 649 -7.50 29.58 -15.74
N SER A 650 -6.71 29.46 -16.80
CA SER A 650 -7.20 29.51 -18.19
C SER A 650 -8.24 28.41 -18.50
N LEU A 651 -8.20 27.27 -17.77
CA LEU A 651 -9.17 26.20 -17.96
C LEU A 651 -10.61 26.61 -17.56
N ILE A 652 -10.77 27.61 -16.71
CA ILE A 652 -12.09 28.13 -16.33
C ILE A 652 -12.80 28.74 -17.55
N ASN A 653 -12.03 29.36 -18.46
CA ASN A 653 -12.56 30.03 -19.64
C ASN A 653 -12.71 29.12 -20.87
N TYR A 654 -11.76 28.19 -21.07
CA TYR A 654 -11.59 27.51 -22.36
C TYR A 654 -12.06 26.06 -22.40
N THR A 655 -12.47 25.48 -21.26
CA THR A 655 -12.95 24.09 -21.26
C THR A 655 -14.44 24.03 -21.58
N GLY A 656 -14.82 23.05 -22.40
CA GLY A 656 -16.22 22.74 -22.67
C GLY A 656 -16.92 21.95 -21.56
N SER A 657 -16.18 21.44 -20.56
CA SER A 657 -16.70 20.60 -19.48
C SER A 657 -16.91 21.42 -18.20
N ASP A 658 -18.14 21.43 -17.72
CA ASP A 658 -18.50 22.08 -16.45
C ASP A 658 -17.83 21.41 -15.24
N ASP A 659 -17.60 20.08 -15.28
CA ASP A 659 -16.92 19.35 -14.22
C ASP A 659 -15.45 19.80 -14.08
N VAL A 660 -14.74 19.95 -15.18
CA VAL A 660 -13.36 20.44 -15.16
C VAL A 660 -13.29 21.88 -14.63
N ARG A 661 -14.22 22.74 -15.07
CA ARG A 661 -14.34 24.11 -14.52
C ARG A 661 -14.58 24.09 -13.02
N GLN A 662 -15.52 23.28 -12.56
CA GLN A 662 -15.88 23.15 -11.14
C GLN A 662 -14.67 22.72 -10.31
N TYR A 663 -13.99 21.60 -10.69
CA TYR A 663 -12.82 21.13 -9.94
C TYR A 663 -11.66 22.11 -9.99
N THR A 664 -11.46 22.80 -11.11
CA THR A 664 -10.44 23.86 -11.22
C THR A 664 -10.72 25.00 -10.24
N ILE A 665 -11.96 25.46 -10.17
CA ILE A 665 -12.37 26.53 -9.25
C ILE A 665 -12.24 26.06 -7.80
N GLN A 666 -12.64 24.83 -7.50
CA GLN A 666 -12.47 24.22 -6.17
C GLN A 666 -11.00 24.06 -5.78
N THR A 667 -10.12 23.76 -6.74
CA THR A 667 -8.68 23.74 -6.54
C THR A 667 -8.17 25.09 -6.06
N PHE A 668 -8.52 26.17 -6.75
CA PHE A 668 -8.14 27.51 -6.33
C PHE A 668 -8.78 27.93 -5.00
N TYR A 669 -10.02 27.55 -4.76
CA TYR A 669 -10.67 27.78 -3.47
C TYR A 669 -9.90 27.11 -2.32
N ALA A 670 -9.51 25.85 -2.48
CA ALA A 670 -8.69 25.14 -1.50
C ALA A 670 -7.31 25.78 -1.30
N LEU A 671 -6.64 26.18 -2.40
CA LEU A 671 -5.36 26.87 -2.31
C LEU A 671 -5.46 28.25 -1.64
N CYS A 672 -6.59 28.95 -1.81
CA CYS A 672 -6.86 30.20 -1.09
C CYS A 672 -7.09 30.02 0.43
N GLN A 673 -7.24 28.79 0.90
CA GLN A 673 -7.33 28.42 2.33
C GLN A 673 -6.04 27.79 2.86
N SER A 674 -5.07 27.52 1.99
CA SER A 674 -3.78 26.91 2.33
C SER A 674 -2.76 27.96 2.80
N PRO A 675 -1.61 27.56 3.34
CA PRO A 675 -0.52 28.49 3.68
C PRO A 675 -0.01 29.34 2.51
N SER A 676 -0.24 28.91 1.26
CA SER A 676 0.09 29.69 0.04
C SER A 676 -0.99 30.68 -0.37
N ALA A 677 -2.03 30.87 0.42
CA ALA A 677 -3.22 31.66 0.08
C ALA A 677 -2.90 33.10 -0.37
N SER A 678 -1.97 33.79 0.28
CA SER A 678 -1.59 35.17 -0.06
C SER A 678 -1.00 35.24 -1.48
N TYR A 679 -0.10 34.33 -1.83
CA TYR A 679 0.50 34.25 -3.16
C TYR A 679 -0.56 33.97 -4.23
N ILE A 680 -1.38 32.94 -4.03
CA ILE A 680 -2.42 32.54 -4.99
C ILE A 680 -3.45 33.67 -5.20
N ARG A 681 -3.93 34.27 -4.12
CA ARG A 681 -4.89 35.39 -4.21
C ARG A 681 -4.31 36.57 -4.96
N THR A 682 -3.03 36.91 -4.75
CA THR A 682 -2.36 37.99 -5.48
C THR A 682 -2.27 37.68 -6.97
N LYS A 683 -1.84 36.49 -7.32
CA LYS A 683 -1.72 36.06 -8.71
C LYS A 683 -3.06 36.02 -9.45
N LEU A 684 -4.09 35.45 -8.82
CA LEU A 684 -5.43 35.41 -9.42
C LEU A 684 -6.01 36.82 -9.69
N ARG A 685 -5.67 37.85 -8.88
CA ARG A 685 -6.11 39.20 -9.08
C ARG A 685 -5.40 39.93 -10.22
N GLU A 686 -4.17 39.50 -10.55
CA GLU A 686 -3.42 40.04 -11.69
C GLU A 686 -4.04 39.66 -13.04
N TYR A 687 -4.88 38.61 -13.07
CA TYR A 687 -5.49 38.11 -14.30
C TYR A 687 -6.80 38.85 -14.63
N PRO A 688 -6.95 39.43 -15.83
CA PRO A 688 -8.16 40.16 -16.26
C PRO A 688 -9.41 39.27 -16.34
N ASP A 689 -9.22 37.95 -16.36
CA ASP A 689 -10.30 36.99 -16.56
C ASP A 689 -11.09 36.64 -15.30
N VAL A 690 -10.88 37.29 -14.17
CA VAL A 690 -11.72 37.15 -12.96
C VAL A 690 -13.22 37.40 -13.26
N ARG A 691 -13.52 38.18 -14.30
CA ARG A 691 -14.90 38.35 -14.86
C ARG A 691 -15.58 37.01 -15.21
N ALA A 692 -14.82 36.00 -15.57
CA ALA A 692 -15.38 34.70 -15.87
C ALA A 692 -16.07 34.05 -14.66
N LEU A 693 -15.56 34.25 -13.44
CA LEU A 693 -16.19 33.76 -12.21
C LEU A 693 -17.56 34.39 -11.97
N VAL A 694 -17.69 35.71 -12.22
CA VAL A 694 -18.96 36.42 -12.06
C VAL A 694 -20.03 35.94 -13.03
N LYS A 695 -19.63 35.56 -14.26
CA LYS A 695 -20.57 34.98 -15.23
C LYS A 695 -21.10 33.61 -14.77
N LEU A 696 -20.31 32.88 -14.02
CA LEU A 696 -20.71 31.54 -13.49
C LEU A 696 -21.71 31.61 -12.34
N PHE A 697 -21.96 32.79 -11.74
CA PHE A 697 -23.00 32.97 -10.72
C PHE A 697 -24.41 32.67 -11.25
N GLU A 698 -24.60 32.75 -12.55
CA GLU A 698 -25.87 32.49 -13.24
C GLU A 698 -25.92 31.10 -13.85
N ASN A 699 -24.91 30.26 -13.61
CA ASN A 699 -24.85 28.93 -14.21
C ASN A 699 -25.96 28.03 -13.61
N GLU A 700 -26.57 27.21 -14.48
CA GLU A 700 -27.62 26.27 -14.08
C GLU A 700 -27.07 25.13 -13.20
N ASN A 701 -25.78 24.77 -13.39
CA ASN A 701 -25.10 23.82 -12.51
C ASN A 701 -24.82 24.47 -11.15
N LEU A 702 -25.61 24.06 -10.14
CA LEU A 702 -25.55 24.62 -8.78
C LEU A 702 -24.18 24.45 -8.13
N ASN A 703 -23.51 23.32 -8.37
CA ASN A 703 -22.18 23.04 -7.81
C ASN A 703 -21.09 23.94 -8.41
N LEU A 704 -21.15 24.16 -9.72
CA LEU A 704 -20.24 25.07 -10.41
C LEU A 704 -20.47 26.51 -9.95
N ARG A 705 -21.74 26.93 -9.83
CA ARG A 705 -22.12 28.24 -9.32
C ARG A 705 -21.60 28.46 -7.90
N ALA A 706 -21.88 27.51 -6.99
CA ALA A 706 -21.45 27.60 -5.60
C ALA A 706 -19.90 27.68 -5.51
N SER A 707 -19.20 26.86 -6.30
CA SER A 707 -17.72 26.91 -6.35
C SER A 707 -17.20 28.27 -6.80
N ALA A 708 -17.81 28.90 -7.82
CA ALA A 708 -17.45 30.22 -8.32
C ALA A 708 -17.70 31.31 -7.28
N VAL A 709 -18.84 31.26 -6.59
CA VAL A 709 -19.19 32.19 -5.50
C VAL A 709 -18.21 32.10 -4.34
N LYS A 710 -17.85 30.85 -3.93
CA LYS A 710 -16.88 30.58 -2.85
C LYS A 710 -15.50 31.14 -3.20
N LEU A 711 -15.00 30.87 -4.39
CA LEU A 711 -13.69 31.40 -4.80
C LEU A 711 -13.70 32.94 -4.90
N PHE A 712 -14.71 33.52 -5.54
CA PHE A 712 -14.79 34.96 -5.67
C PHE A 712 -14.88 35.68 -4.32
N SER A 713 -15.58 35.08 -3.34
CA SER A 713 -15.63 35.61 -1.96
C SER A 713 -14.23 35.67 -1.33
N CYS A 714 -13.40 34.61 -1.50
CA CYS A 714 -12.02 34.61 -1.02
C CYS A 714 -11.14 35.68 -1.70
N LEU A 715 -11.40 36.00 -2.96
CA LEU A 715 -10.68 37.04 -3.69
C LEU A 715 -11.14 38.44 -3.27
N ALA A 716 -12.42 38.62 -2.99
CA ALA A 716 -13.01 39.91 -2.57
C ALA A 716 -12.56 40.36 -1.18
N GLU A 717 -12.27 39.44 -0.26
CA GLU A 717 -11.91 39.73 1.14
C GLU A 717 -10.74 40.73 1.31
N SER A 718 -9.80 40.81 0.36
CA SER A 718 -8.63 41.71 0.41
C SER A 718 -8.28 42.28 -0.97
N CYS A 719 -9.32 42.54 -1.80
CA CYS A 719 -9.15 43.04 -3.15
C CYS A 719 -9.15 44.58 -3.20
N ASP A 720 -8.46 45.09 -4.22
CA ASP A 720 -8.55 46.51 -4.52
C ASP A 720 -9.97 46.86 -5.02
N GLU A 721 -10.54 47.94 -4.50
CA GLU A 721 -11.93 48.37 -4.80
C GLU A 721 -12.19 48.46 -6.32
N ALA A 722 -11.18 48.89 -7.09
CA ALA A 722 -11.29 49.05 -8.52
C ALA A 722 -11.64 47.73 -9.25
N ILE A 723 -11.02 46.61 -8.85
CA ILE A 723 -11.25 45.31 -9.47
C ILE A 723 -12.67 44.80 -9.21
N ILE A 724 -13.21 45.04 -8.03
CA ILE A 724 -14.57 44.61 -7.66
C ILE A 724 -15.59 45.47 -8.45
N VAL A 725 -15.39 46.77 -8.53
CA VAL A 725 -16.30 47.72 -9.21
C VAL A 725 -16.42 47.38 -10.73
N GLU A 726 -15.32 47.06 -11.36
CA GLU A 726 -15.34 46.67 -12.76
C GLU A 726 -16.09 45.37 -13.08
N ASN A 727 -16.17 44.48 -12.09
CA ASN A 727 -16.71 43.14 -12.30
C ASN A 727 -18.13 42.94 -11.77
N VAL A 728 -18.63 43.78 -10.84
CA VAL A 728 -19.95 43.66 -10.23
C VAL A 728 -20.92 44.67 -10.83
N ASN A 729 -22.04 44.21 -11.32
CA ASN A 729 -23.14 45.01 -11.86
C ASN A 729 -24.45 44.71 -11.11
N GLU A 730 -25.53 45.45 -11.46
CA GLU A 730 -26.86 45.30 -10.83
C GLU A 730 -27.40 43.84 -10.93
N LYS A 731 -27.15 43.18 -12.08
CA LYS A 731 -27.60 41.82 -12.31
C LYS A 731 -26.88 40.82 -11.39
N CYS A 732 -25.57 40.97 -11.22
CA CYS A 732 -24.78 40.20 -10.26
C CYS A 732 -25.32 40.35 -8.82
N ILE A 733 -25.65 41.55 -8.40
CA ILE A 733 -26.22 41.80 -7.08
C ILE A 733 -27.57 41.07 -6.90
N LYS A 734 -28.45 41.14 -7.88
CA LYS A 734 -29.72 40.41 -7.87
C LYS A 734 -29.52 38.92 -7.77
N THR A 735 -28.54 38.38 -8.50
CA THR A 735 -28.19 36.96 -8.45
C THR A 735 -27.65 36.57 -7.06
N LEU A 736 -26.74 37.35 -6.46
CA LEU A 736 -26.24 37.06 -5.10
C LEU A 736 -27.38 37.06 -4.08
N LEU A 737 -28.30 38.04 -4.15
CA LEU A 737 -29.46 38.09 -3.26
C LEU A 737 -30.45 36.95 -3.49
N GLN A 738 -30.57 36.45 -4.74
CA GLN A 738 -31.34 35.27 -5.03
C GLN A 738 -30.69 34.00 -4.46
N ILE A 739 -29.37 33.86 -4.53
CA ILE A 739 -28.60 32.78 -3.90
C ILE A 739 -28.87 32.75 -2.38
N LEU A 740 -28.80 33.92 -1.72
CA LEU A 740 -29.10 34.01 -0.29
C LEU A 740 -30.51 33.57 0.10
N LYS A 741 -31.49 33.68 -0.82
CA LYS A 741 -32.88 33.27 -0.59
C LYS A 741 -33.15 31.79 -0.89
N SER A 742 -32.46 31.21 -1.85
CA SER A 742 -32.85 29.95 -2.45
C SER A 742 -31.80 28.83 -2.36
N SER A 743 -30.54 29.14 -2.00
CA SER A 743 -29.50 28.12 -1.89
C SER A 743 -29.71 27.24 -0.65
N SER A 744 -29.43 25.94 -0.82
CA SER A 744 -29.34 24.96 0.27
C SER A 744 -27.90 24.74 0.75
N ASP A 745 -26.89 25.28 0.06
CA ASP A 745 -25.48 25.19 0.43
C ASP A 745 -25.14 26.33 1.39
N GLU A 746 -24.92 26.02 2.66
CA GLU A 746 -24.58 26.98 3.70
C GLU A 746 -23.29 27.77 3.41
N GLU A 747 -22.27 27.11 2.84
CA GLU A 747 -21.03 27.79 2.46
C GLU A 747 -21.23 28.75 1.28
N GLU A 748 -22.11 28.42 0.34
CA GLU A 748 -22.49 29.34 -0.75
C GLU A 748 -23.18 30.58 -0.18
N ILE A 749 -24.10 30.40 0.78
CA ILE A 749 -24.79 31.49 1.46
C ILE A 749 -23.78 32.39 2.19
N VAL A 750 -22.88 31.81 3.00
CA VAL A 750 -21.85 32.58 3.73
C VAL A 750 -20.95 33.34 2.74
N SER A 751 -20.56 32.68 1.63
CA SER A 751 -19.71 33.31 0.62
C SER A 751 -20.41 34.43 -0.16
N ALA A 752 -21.66 34.23 -0.54
CA ALA A 752 -22.47 35.27 -1.19
C ALA A 752 -22.66 36.49 -0.30
N MET A 753 -22.93 36.29 1.01
CA MET A 753 -22.98 37.38 1.98
C MET A 753 -21.61 38.02 2.20
N GLY A 754 -20.53 37.23 2.18
CA GLY A 754 -19.15 37.73 2.22
C GLY A 754 -18.84 38.66 1.04
N ILE A 755 -19.22 38.27 -0.19
CA ILE A 755 -19.08 39.14 -1.36
C ILE A 755 -19.80 40.48 -1.09
N ILE A 756 -21.06 40.45 -0.66
CA ILE A 756 -21.83 41.66 -0.39
C ILE A 756 -21.18 42.52 0.72
N CYS A 757 -20.60 41.91 1.73
CA CYS A 757 -19.87 42.58 2.81
C CYS A 757 -18.64 43.34 2.27
N TYR A 758 -17.88 42.70 1.33
CA TYR A 758 -16.64 43.26 0.78
C TYR A 758 -16.84 44.13 -0.45
N LEU A 759 -18.10 44.32 -0.95
CA LEU A 759 -18.37 45.27 -2.02
C LEU A 759 -17.97 46.66 -1.57
N PRO A 760 -17.39 47.49 -2.43
CA PRO A 760 -17.08 48.90 -2.14
C PRO A 760 -18.29 49.71 -1.69
N GLU A 761 -18.11 50.64 -0.74
CA GLU A 761 -19.18 51.50 -0.21
C GLU A 761 -19.58 52.65 -1.18
N ILE A 762 -19.79 52.29 -2.44
CA ILE A 762 -20.19 53.20 -3.51
C ILE A 762 -21.71 53.39 -3.46
N GLN A 763 -22.17 54.64 -3.61
CA GLN A 763 -23.58 54.98 -3.58
C GLN A 763 -24.44 54.14 -4.54
N GLN A 764 -23.96 53.92 -5.77
CA GLN A 764 -24.69 53.18 -6.78
C GLN A 764 -24.90 51.70 -6.40
N ILE A 765 -23.87 51.05 -5.86
CA ILE A 765 -23.94 49.66 -5.42
C ILE A 765 -24.90 49.49 -4.25
N THR A 766 -24.81 50.43 -3.27
CA THR A 766 -25.70 50.43 -2.12
C THR A 766 -27.16 50.66 -2.53
N GLN A 767 -27.42 51.53 -3.54
CA GLN A 767 -28.75 51.71 -4.10
C GLN A 767 -29.28 50.43 -4.77
N TRP A 768 -28.46 49.74 -5.60
CA TRP A 768 -28.90 48.50 -6.21
C TRP A 768 -29.24 47.40 -5.18
N LEU A 769 -28.48 47.33 -4.08
CA LEU A 769 -28.78 46.43 -2.97
C LEU A 769 -30.13 46.77 -2.29
N LEU A 770 -30.37 48.05 -2.03
CA LEU A 770 -31.64 48.52 -1.45
C LEU A 770 -32.85 48.22 -2.32
N ASP A 771 -32.73 48.52 -3.62
CA ASP A 771 -33.81 48.33 -4.58
C ASP A 771 -34.13 46.86 -4.81
N ALA A 772 -33.12 45.99 -4.66
CA ALA A 772 -33.27 44.54 -4.70
C ALA A 772 -33.72 43.88 -3.36
N GLY A 773 -33.93 44.68 -2.35
CA GLY A 773 -34.46 44.25 -1.04
C GLY A 773 -33.45 43.57 -0.12
N ALA A 774 -32.17 43.96 -0.17
CA ALA A 774 -31.09 43.38 0.61
C ALA A 774 -31.31 43.46 2.14
N LEU A 775 -31.92 44.54 2.63
CA LEU A 775 -32.12 44.77 4.07
C LEU A 775 -32.89 43.63 4.77
N SER A 776 -33.98 43.18 4.18
CA SER A 776 -34.77 42.10 4.73
C SER A 776 -34.02 40.76 4.75
N ILE A 777 -33.19 40.54 3.75
CA ILE A 777 -32.38 39.30 3.66
C ILE A 777 -31.26 39.33 4.70
N ILE A 778 -30.56 40.45 4.82
CA ILE A 778 -29.51 40.66 5.84
C ILE A 778 -30.08 40.48 7.23
N TYR A 779 -31.27 41.11 7.50
CA TYR A 779 -31.98 40.99 8.77
C TYR A 779 -32.27 39.51 9.11
N ASN A 780 -32.83 38.73 8.15
CA ASN A 780 -33.11 37.33 8.35
C ASN A 780 -31.83 36.52 8.58
N CYS A 781 -30.75 36.77 7.83
CA CYS A 781 -29.47 36.08 8.03
C CYS A 781 -28.87 36.33 9.43
N ILE A 782 -29.07 37.52 9.99
CA ILE A 782 -28.64 37.80 11.37
C ILE A 782 -29.56 37.09 12.38
N HIS A 783 -30.87 37.25 12.21
CA HIS A 783 -31.85 36.71 13.14
C HIS A 783 -31.87 35.17 13.20
N ASP A 784 -31.78 34.49 12.04
CA ASP A 784 -31.77 33.04 11.95
C ASP A 784 -30.39 32.41 12.24
N GLY A 785 -29.35 33.26 12.33
CA GLY A 785 -27.93 32.83 12.50
C GLY A 785 -27.51 32.61 13.97
N ASP A 786 -28.39 32.82 14.95
CA ASP A 786 -28.05 32.77 16.40
C ASP A 786 -27.82 31.36 16.98
N ARG A 787 -27.55 30.33 16.12
CA ARG A 787 -27.18 28.99 16.54
C ARG A 787 -25.72 28.75 16.19
N ASP A 788 -24.96 28.19 17.09
CA ASP A 788 -23.50 27.99 17.21
C ASP A 788 -22.68 27.67 15.90
N GLN A 789 -23.31 27.38 14.79
CA GLN A 789 -22.63 27.04 13.53
C GLN A 789 -22.60 28.14 12.47
N LYS A 790 -23.31 29.29 12.68
CA LYS A 790 -23.47 30.36 11.66
C LYS A 790 -22.74 31.66 11.97
N SER A 791 -21.73 31.62 12.81
CA SER A 791 -21.03 32.86 13.26
C SER A 791 -20.47 33.66 12.08
N LYS A 792 -19.93 33.01 11.04
CA LYS A 792 -19.37 33.71 9.87
C LYS A 792 -20.42 34.37 8.99
N LEU A 793 -21.60 33.79 8.86
CA LEU A 793 -22.75 34.43 8.17
C LEU A 793 -23.19 35.70 8.89
N VAL A 794 -23.29 35.66 10.22
CA VAL A 794 -23.66 36.80 11.05
C VAL A 794 -22.60 37.89 10.98
N GLU A 795 -21.31 37.53 11.01
CA GLU A 795 -20.19 38.47 10.81
C GLU A 795 -20.28 39.19 9.46
N ASN A 796 -20.43 38.45 8.37
CA ASN A 796 -20.54 39.03 7.04
C ASN A 796 -21.80 39.88 6.90
N SER A 797 -22.91 39.46 7.50
CA SER A 797 -24.17 40.21 7.48
C SER A 797 -24.09 41.51 8.26
N ALA A 798 -23.48 41.50 9.45
CA ALA A 798 -23.22 42.71 10.25
C ALA A 798 -22.27 43.69 9.53
N GLY A 799 -21.23 43.12 8.84
CA GLY A 799 -20.34 43.93 8.01
C GLY A 799 -21.04 44.55 6.80
N ALA A 800 -21.88 43.77 6.09
CA ALA A 800 -22.65 44.23 4.95
C ALA A 800 -23.66 45.33 5.34
N LEU A 801 -24.17 45.33 6.57
CA LEU A 801 -25.12 46.30 7.07
C LEU A 801 -24.52 47.71 7.16
N ARG A 802 -23.22 47.82 7.44
CA ARG A 802 -22.52 49.10 7.66
C ARG A 802 -22.76 50.12 6.53
N ARG A 803 -22.80 49.68 5.26
CA ARG A 803 -23.02 50.53 4.10
C ARG A 803 -24.37 51.25 4.08
N PHE A 804 -25.38 50.72 4.78
CA PHE A 804 -26.72 51.29 4.86
C PHE A 804 -26.89 52.25 6.05
N THR A 805 -25.90 52.33 6.93
CA THR A 805 -25.95 53.12 8.17
C THR A 805 -25.11 54.39 8.09
N VAL A 806 -24.51 54.68 6.91
CA VAL A 806 -23.66 55.86 6.69
C VAL A 806 -24.40 57.15 6.98
N THR A 807 -23.69 58.12 7.59
CA THR A 807 -24.25 59.40 8.06
C THR A 807 -24.65 60.29 6.92
N GLU A 808 -24.08 60.13 5.73
CA GLU A 808 -24.32 60.95 4.55
C GLU A 808 -25.70 60.73 3.93
N ASN A 809 -26.37 59.60 4.27
CA ASN A 809 -27.68 59.28 3.69
C ASN A 809 -28.70 58.86 4.77
N LEU A 810 -29.44 59.84 5.23
CA LEU A 810 -30.51 59.70 6.25
C LEU A 810 -31.65 58.80 5.79
N GLU A 811 -31.95 58.75 4.50
CA GLU A 811 -33.01 57.90 3.96
C GLU A 811 -32.64 56.40 4.07
N TRP A 812 -31.39 56.06 3.80
CA TRP A 812 -30.91 54.69 3.98
C TRP A 812 -30.95 54.30 5.47
N GLN A 813 -30.51 55.17 6.35
CA GLN A 813 -30.60 54.95 7.79
C GLN A 813 -32.04 54.73 8.28
N ARG A 814 -33.01 55.51 7.77
CA ARG A 814 -34.43 55.31 8.12
C ARG A 814 -34.94 53.96 7.66
N ARG A 815 -34.75 53.63 6.39
CA ARG A 815 -35.16 52.30 5.86
C ARG A 815 -34.56 51.14 6.65
N THR A 816 -33.29 51.29 7.01
CA THR A 816 -32.59 50.30 7.80
C THR A 816 -33.15 50.22 9.23
N ALA A 817 -33.40 51.32 9.89
CA ALA A 817 -33.97 51.33 11.23
C ALA A 817 -35.43 50.84 11.29
N GLU A 818 -36.22 51.06 10.21
CA GLU A 818 -37.61 50.56 10.09
C GLU A 818 -37.68 49.02 10.10
N THR A 819 -36.65 48.30 9.62
CA THR A 819 -36.57 46.84 9.71
C THR A 819 -36.44 46.31 11.16
N GLY A 820 -36.14 47.20 12.14
CA GLY A 820 -35.88 46.78 13.52
C GLY A 820 -34.43 46.37 13.80
N ILE A 821 -33.54 46.66 12.90
CA ILE A 821 -32.13 46.18 12.96
C ILE A 821 -31.35 46.74 14.17
N ILE A 822 -31.70 47.95 14.65
CA ILE A 822 -30.99 48.57 15.79
C ILE A 822 -31.09 47.69 17.04
N THR A 823 -32.26 47.08 17.30
CA THR A 823 -32.43 46.16 18.42
C THR A 823 -31.57 44.90 18.25
N VAL A 824 -31.51 44.38 17.02
CA VAL A 824 -30.67 43.24 16.70
C VAL A 824 -29.17 43.56 16.84
N LEU A 825 -28.72 44.76 16.42
CA LEU A 825 -27.34 45.19 16.62
C LEU A 825 -26.97 45.28 18.11
N VAL A 826 -27.90 45.68 18.97
CA VAL A 826 -27.68 45.69 20.42
C VAL A 826 -27.54 44.26 20.97
N GLN A 827 -28.37 43.33 20.51
CA GLN A 827 -28.24 41.89 20.88
C GLN A 827 -26.90 41.30 20.43
N LEU A 828 -26.44 41.69 19.25
CA LEU A 828 -25.15 41.22 18.73
C LEU A 828 -23.94 41.69 19.56
N LEU A 829 -24.04 42.83 20.26
CA LEU A 829 -23.01 43.27 21.23
C LEU A 829 -22.89 42.31 22.42
N GLU A 830 -23.95 41.57 22.76
CA GLU A 830 -23.98 40.65 23.89
C GLU A 830 -23.53 39.24 23.47
N SER A 831 -24.08 38.72 22.39
CA SER A 831 -23.94 37.31 21.98
C SER A 831 -22.98 37.10 20.81
N GLY A 832 -22.54 38.14 20.09
CA GLY A 832 -21.76 38.03 18.85
C GLY A 832 -20.28 37.74 19.07
N THR A 833 -19.60 37.30 17.98
CA THR A 833 -18.14 37.22 17.95
C THR A 833 -17.50 38.61 18.05
N ALA A 834 -16.20 38.66 18.28
CA ALA A 834 -15.48 39.95 18.33
C ALA A 834 -15.67 40.77 17.05
N ILE A 835 -15.65 40.15 15.88
CA ILE A 835 -15.88 40.84 14.60
C ILE A 835 -17.33 41.34 14.52
N THR A 836 -18.29 40.49 14.87
CA THR A 836 -19.71 40.87 14.88
C THR A 836 -19.98 42.04 15.84
N LYS A 837 -19.45 42.02 17.06
CA LYS A 837 -19.55 43.09 18.05
C LYS A 837 -18.96 44.41 17.52
N GLN A 838 -17.79 44.32 16.86
CA GLN A 838 -17.15 45.49 16.27
C GLN A 838 -18.02 46.12 15.17
N GLN A 839 -18.53 45.28 14.22
CA GLN A 839 -19.40 45.80 13.15
C GLN A 839 -20.71 46.37 13.67
N ALA A 840 -21.31 45.72 14.66
CA ALA A 840 -22.52 46.25 15.34
C ALA A 840 -22.27 47.61 16.02
N ALA A 841 -21.17 47.76 16.77
CA ALA A 841 -20.80 49.01 17.40
C ALA A 841 -20.52 50.15 16.39
N LEU A 842 -19.85 49.82 15.26
CA LEU A 842 -19.62 50.79 14.18
C LEU A 842 -20.94 51.28 13.56
N SER A 843 -21.87 50.36 13.25
CA SER A 843 -23.20 50.71 12.72
C SER A 843 -24.00 51.56 13.72
N LEU A 844 -23.99 51.22 15.01
CA LEU A 844 -24.61 51.99 16.08
C LEU A 844 -23.96 53.39 16.23
N THR A 845 -22.63 53.51 16.03
CA THR A 845 -21.94 54.81 16.01
C THR A 845 -22.46 55.68 14.89
N GLN A 846 -22.63 55.16 13.68
CA GLN A 846 -23.15 55.91 12.53
C GLN A 846 -24.61 56.39 12.79
N PHE A 847 -25.47 55.50 13.28
CA PHE A 847 -26.83 55.88 13.69
C PHE A 847 -26.83 56.94 14.76
N SER A 848 -26.03 56.83 15.81
CA SER A 848 -25.99 57.76 16.92
C SER A 848 -25.53 59.15 16.53
N ARG A 849 -24.61 59.28 15.59
CA ARG A 849 -24.16 60.52 15.03
C ARG A 849 -25.32 61.29 14.35
N SER A 850 -26.19 60.56 13.64
CA SER A 850 -27.36 61.18 12.99
C SER A 850 -28.50 61.45 13.96
N SER A 851 -28.53 60.82 15.14
CA SER A 851 -29.60 60.96 16.13
C SER A 851 -29.87 62.45 16.56
N ASN A 852 -28.84 63.26 16.57
CA ASN A 852 -28.95 64.70 16.91
C ASN A 852 -29.87 65.49 15.99
N LEU A 853 -29.83 65.19 14.70
CA LEU A 853 -30.62 65.91 13.71
C LEU A 853 -32.07 65.46 13.66
N LEU A 854 -32.35 64.27 14.24
CA LEU A 854 -33.64 63.63 14.12
C LEU A 854 -34.49 63.68 15.39
N SER A 855 -33.93 64.08 16.53
CA SER A 855 -34.66 64.24 17.78
C SER A 855 -35.72 65.33 17.64
N ARG A 856 -36.98 64.98 17.86
CA ARG A 856 -38.07 65.99 17.77
C ARG A 856 -38.04 66.91 18.94
N PRO A 857 -38.07 68.21 18.71
CA PRO A 857 -38.14 69.18 19.82
C PRO A 857 -39.39 68.99 20.64
N LEU A 858 -39.25 69.13 21.94
CA LEU A 858 -40.40 69.14 22.84
C LEU A 858 -41.44 70.25 22.46
N PRO A 859 -42.72 69.91 22.44
CA PRO A 859 -43.72 70.91 22.06
C PRO A 859 -43.63 72.13 23.00
N LYS A 860 -43.53 73.34 22.42
CA LYS A 860 -43.54 74.59 23.18
C LYS A 860 -44.85 74.72 23.98
N ARG A 861 -44.80 74.90 25.29
CA ARG A 861 -45.97 75.13 26.15
C ARG A 861 -46.74 76.30 25.63
N LYS A 862 -47.87 76.09 25.00
CA LYS A 862 -48.92 77.09 24.75
C LYS A 862 -50.16 76.70 25.56
N GLY A 863 -50.41 77.33 26.69
CA GLY A 863 -51.65 77.04 27.38
C GLY A 863 -51.63 77.34 28.90
N LEU A 864 -52.77 77.76 29.43
CA LEU A 864 -53.10 78.15 30.79
C LEU A 864 -52.73 77.07 31.83
N TRP A 865 -52.32 77.44 32.92
CA TRP A 865 -51.66 76.96 34.11
C TRP A 865 -52.10 75.69 34.77
N CYS A 866 -53.00 74.87 34.31
CA CYS A 866 -53.51 73.75 35.08
C CYS A 866 -53.19 72.29 34.60
N PHE A 867 -52.62 72.06 33.41
CA PHE A 867 -52.25 70.76 32.91
C PHE A 867 -50.86 70.76 32.20
N ALA A 868 -49.84 71.01 33.01
CA ALA A 868 -48.48 70.87 32.48
C ALA A 868 -48.09 69.39 32.52
N PRO A 869 -47.69 68.73 31.39
CA PRO A 869 -47.08 67.46 31.45
C PRO A 869 -45.80 67.49 32.33
N PRO A 870 -45.49 66.44 33.03
CA PRO A 870 -44.32 66.37 33.91
C PRO A 870 -43.04 66.77 33.15
N ALA A 871 -42.09 67.44 33.87
CA ALA A 871 -40.90 68.08 33.33
C ALA A 871 -39.85 67.11 32.70
N ASN A 872 -40.15 65.85 32.70
CA ASN A 872 -39.20 64.77 32.28
C ASN A 872 -39.62 63.89 31.04
N LEU A 873 -40.33 64.49 30.08
CA LEU A 873 -40.80 63.78 28.90
C LEU A 873 -39.77 63.70 27.70
N GLY A 874 -38.55 64.17 27.87
CA GLY A 874 -37.56 64.24 26.80
C GLY A 874 -36.36 63.34 27.08
N CYS A 875 -35.70 62.90 26.02
CA CYS A 875 -34.42 62.17 26.10
C CYS A 875 -33.39 62.98 26.86
N VAL A 876 -32.77 62.48 27.89
CA VAL A 876 -31.82 63.17 28.78
C VAL A 876 -30.61 63.69 27.97
N VAL A 877 -30.17 63.03 26.90
CA VAL A 877 -29.04 63.46 26.10
C VAL A 877 -29.44 64.40 25.01
N HIS A 878 -30.54 64.18 24.28
CA HIS A 878 -30.91 64.96 23.10
C HIS A 878 -31.89 66.06 23.38
N GLY A 879 -32.44 66.16 24.60
CA GLY A 879 -33.37 67.23 25.00
C GLY A 879 -34.72 67.26 24.28
N GLY A 880 -35.02 66.21 23.49
CA GLY A 880 -36.20 66.05 22.64
C GLY A 880 -36.85 64.69 22.77
N ILE A 881 -37.93 64.48 22.01
CA ILE A 881 -38.61 63.19 21.93
C ILE A 881 -37.84 62.30 21.01
N CYS A 882 -37.27 61.19 21.56
CA CYS A 882 -36.48 60.16 20.84
C CYS A 882 -37.30 58.91 20.71
N ALA A 883 -36.97 58.14 19.66
CA ALA A 883 -37.43 56.76 19.43
C ALA A 883 -36.37 55.98 18.66
N VAL A 884 -36.34 54.70 18.81
CA VAL A 884 -35.32 53.81 18.12
C VAL A 884 -35.41 53.96 16.62
N LYS A 885 -36.59 53.85 16.03
CA LYS A 885 -36.79 53.83 14.57
C LYS A 885 -36.71 55.19 13.89
N SER A 886 -37.05 56.31 14.56
CA SER A 886 -37.14 57.60 13.94
C SER A 886 -35.97 58.55 14.26
N SER A 887 -35.36 58.42 15.40
CA SER A 887 -34.20 59.19 15.82
C SER A 887 -32.96 58.43 16.17
N PHE A 888 -32.97 57.08 16.06
CA PHE A 888 -31.82 56.20 16.24
C PHE A 888 -31.12 56.36 17.61
N CYS A 889 -31.87 56.66 18.63
CA CYS A 889 -31.34 57.00 19.96
C CYS A 889 -30.81 55.74 20.66
N LEU A 890 -29.53 55.73 21.07
CA LEU A 890 -28.89 54.64 21.78
C LEU A 890 -29.47 54.39 23.18
N LEU A 891 -30.02 55.43 23.84
CA LEU A 891 -30.67 55.27 25.12
C LEU A 891 -32.00 54.54 25.00
N GLU A 892 -32.80 54.91 23.99
CA GLU A 892 -34.08 54.26 23.72
C GLU A 892 -33.91 52.84 23.19
N ALA A 893 -32.72 52.50 22.64
CA ALA A 893 -32.35 51.19 22.17
C ALA A 893 -31.74 50.29 23.24
N ASP A 894 -31.61 50.76 24.48
CA ASP A 894 -30.94 50.10 25.60
C ASP A 894 -29.49 49.65 25.27
N ALA A 895 -28.79 50.41 24.40
CA ALA A 895 -27.46 50.04 23.90
C ALA A 895 -26.32 50.37 24.89
N LEU A 896 -26.55 51.18 25.91
CA LEU A 896 -25.49 51.70 26.79
C LEU A 896 -24.78 50.61 27.59
N GLU A 897 -25.51 49.72 28.20
CA GLU A 897 -24.94 48.67 29.04
C GLU A 897 -24.17 47.65 28.21
N PRO A 898 -24.71 47.14 27.09
CA PRO A 898 -23.94 46.30 26.16
C PRO A 898 -22.66 46.95 25.64
N LEU A 899 -22.72 48.23 25.19
CA LEU A 899 -21.55 49.00 24.75
C LEU A 899 -20.51 49.19 25.86
N THR A 900 -20.97 49.40 27.11
CA THR A 900 -20.06 49.56 28.26
C THR A 900 -19.38 48.24 28.60
N ARG A 901 -20.10 47.11 28.52
CA ARG A 901 -19.52 45.76 28.74
C ARG A 901 -18.46 45.44 27.70
N THR A 902 -18.69 45.76 26.44
CA THR A 902 -17.72 45.51 25.36
C THR A 902 -16.42 46.34 25.49
N LEU A 903 -16.38 47.43 26.26
CA LEU A 903 -15.12 48.12 26.60
C LEU A 903 -14.16 47.24 27.44
N GLY A 904 -14.65 46.18 28.04
CA GLY A 904 -13.85 45.20 28.81
C GLY A 904 -13.34 43.99 27.98
N GLU A 905 -13.63 43.93 26.69
CA GLU A 905 -13.22 42.85 25.81
C GLU A 905 -11.70 42.88 25.54
N THR A 906 -11.14 41.73 25.20
CA THR A 906 -9.70 41.60 24.89
C THR A 906 -9.34 42.13 23.50
N ASN A 907 -10.32 42.24 22.60
CA ASN A 907 -10.10 42.71 21.24
C ASN A 907 -10.11 44.25 21.17
N PRO A 908 -9.00 44.91 20.81
CA PRO A 908 -8.93 46.37 20.75
C PRO A 908 -9.92 47.01 19.78
N GLY A 909 -10.22 46.35 18.64
CA GLY A 909 -11.17 46.85 17.64
C GLY A 909 -12.60 46.90 18.16
N VAL A 910 -13.02 45.96 18.98
CA VAL A 910 -14.33 46.00 19.67
C VAL A 910 -14.41 47.14 20.65
N CYS A 911 -13.38 47.29 21.49
CA CYS A 911 -13.30 48.36 22.47
C CYS A 911 -13.32 49.73 21.78
N GLU A 912 -12.59 49.89 20.68
CA GLU A 912 -12.51 51.15 19.93
C GLU A 912 -13.86 51.53 19.30
N ALA A 913 -14.52 50.59 18.60
CA ALA A 913 -15.82 50.81 17.99
C ALA A 913 -16.91 51.13 19.03
N SER A 914 -16.88 50.43 20.18
CA SER A 914 -17.82 50.68 21.28
C SER A 914 -17.57 52.00 21.97
N LEU A 915 -16.31 52.37 22.15
CA LEU A 915 -15.95 53.69 22.67
C LEU A 915 -16.42 54.81 21.72
N ASP A 916 -16.21 54.68 20.41
CA ASP A 916 -16.70 55.63 19.42
C ASP A 916 -18.21 55.78 19.49
N ALA A 917 -19.00 54.74 19.68
CA ALA A 917 -20.43 54.80 19.86
C ALA A 917 -20.81 55.59 21.11
N LEU A 918 -20.18 55.33 22.25
CA LEU A 918 -20.42 55.99 23.50
C LEU A 918 -20.02 57.52 23.46
N LEU A 919 -18.93 57.84 22.73
CA LEU A 919 -18.41 59.16 22.59
C LEU A 919 -19.37 60.10 21.79
N THR A 920 -20.19 59.53 20.91
CA THR A 920 -21.22 60.27 20.20
C THR A 920 -22.21 61.00 21.19
N LEU A 921 -22.38 60.45 22.40
CA LEU A 921 -23.28 60.99 23.41
C LEU A 921 -22.72 62.23 24.13
N ILE A 922 -21.42 62.46 24.06
CA ILE A 922 -20.76 63.62 24.70
C ILE A 922 -20.26 64.68 23.70
N GLU A 923 -20.69 64.57 22.45
CA GLU A 923 -20.31 65.54 21.41
C GLU A 923 -21.09 66.91 21.54
N GLY A 924 -20.37 68.02 21.35
CA GLY A 924 -20.94 69.37 21.34
C GLY A 924 -21.62 69.68 22.62
N GLU A 925 -22.86 70.27 22.55
CA GLU A 925 -23.67 70.72 23.68
C GLU A 925 -24.14 69.62 24.63
N ARG A 926 -23.96 68.29 24.24
CA ARG A 926 -24.42 67.18 25.03
C ARG A 926 -23.44 66.76 26.14
N LEU A 927 -22.29 67.43 26.25
CA LEU A 927 -21.20 66.99 27.12
C LEU A 927 -21.67 66.74 28.58
N GLN A 928 -22.42 67.62 29.15
CA GLN A 928 -22.89 67.54 30.53
C GLN A 928 -23.89 66.38 30.74
N ASN A 929 -24.92 66.34 29.93
CA ASN A 929 -25.98 65.34 30.03
C ASN A 929 -25.44 63.89 29.57
N GLY A 930 -24.65 63.81 28.51
CA GLY A 930 -24.01 62.60 28.04
C GLY A 930 -23.05 62.04 29.10
N SER A 931 -22.24 62.91 29.74
CA SER A 931 -21.35 62.47 30.82
C SER A 931 -22.10 61.88 32.02
N LYS A 932 -23.28 62.42 32.38
CA LYS A 932 -24.15 61.85 33.41
C LYS A 932 -24.67 60.49 33.05
N VAL A 933 -25.07 60.32 31.79
CA VAL A 933 -25.55 59.03 31.26
C VAL A 933 -24.43 58.02 31.26
N LEU A 934 -23.21 58.36 30.79
CA LEU A 934 -22.03 57.48 30.81
C LEU A 934 -21.63 57.11 32.25
N ALA A 935 -21.73 58.00 33.18
CA ALA A 935 -21.45 57.72 34.60
C ALA A 935 -22.47 56.77 35.23
N ASN A 936 -23.77 56.95 34.90
CA ASN A 936 -24.80 55.99 35.32
C ASN A 936 -24.65 54.58 34.75
N ALA A 937 -24.18 54.53 33.56
CA ALA A 937 -23.86 53.21 32.88
C ALA A 937 -22.49 52.60 33.28
N ASN A 938 -21.77 53.19 34.24
CA ASN A 938 -20.41 52.79 34.63
C ASN A 938 -19.40 52.83 33.48
N ALA A 939 -19.63 53.61 32.43
CA ALA A 939 -18.72 53.67 31.29
C ALA A 939 -17.41 54.40 31.59
N ILE A 940 -17.46 55.46 32.46
CA ILE A 940 -16.27 56.28 32.78
C ILE A 940 -15.16 55.44 33.43
N PRO A 941 -15.37 54.54 34.41
CA PRO A 941 -14.36 53.65 34.94
C PRO A 941 -13.80 52.70 33.88
N SER A 942 -14.64 52.21 32.94
CA SER A 942 -14.18 51.36 31.84
C SER A 942 -13.29 52.15 30.88
N ILE A 943 -13.62 53.42 30.56
CA ILE A 943 -12.77 54.29 29.72
C ILE A 943 -11.41 54.55 30.40
N ILE A 944 -11.39 54.74 31.73
CA ILE A 944 -10.12 54.89 32.48
C ILE A 944 -9.25 53.64 32.39
N ARG A 945 -9.85 52.43 32.45
CA ARG A 945 -9.10 51.17 32.27
C ARG A 945 -8.47 51.06 30.91
N LEU A 946 -9.10 51.57 29.85
CA LEU A 946 -8.56 51.53 28.48
C LEU A 946 -7.28 52.38 28.31
N LEU A 947 -6.94 53.27 29.23
CA LEU A 947 -5.63 53.96 29.25
C LEU A 947 -4.46 52.97 29.38
N GLY A 948 -4.68 51.80 29.97
CA GLY A 948 -3.70 50.70 30.06
C GLY A 948 -3.70 49.77 28.85
N SER A 949 -4.45 50.04 27.79
CA SER A 949 -4.51 49.20 26.59
C SER A 949 -3.19 49.22 25.83
N PRO A 950 -2.77 48.10 25.19
CA PRO A 950 -1.62 48.09 24.27
C PRO A 950 -1.86 48.85 22.96
N SER A 951 -3.12 49.16 22.62
CA SER A 951 -3.48 49.92 21.41
C SER A 951 -3.34 51.44 21.64
N LEU A 952 -2.42 52.07 20.88
CA LEU A 952 -2.16 53.48 20.92
C LEU A 952 -3.41 54.29 20.53
N GLY A 953 -4.15 53.86 19.50
CA GLY A 953 -5.38 54.56 19.06
C GLY A 953 -6.45 54.50 20.13
N LEU A 954 -6.59 53.40 20.85
CA LEU A 954 -7.58 53.29 21.95
C LEU A 954 -7.17 54.14 23.16
N GLN A 955 -5.85 54.21 23.46
CA GLN A 955 -5.35 55.16 24.50
C GLN A 955 -5.66 56.61 24.12
N GLU A 956 -5.38 57.02 22.89
CA GLU A 956 -5.66 58.41 22.43
C GLU A 956 -7.12 58.75 22.49
N LYS A 957 -8.02 57.87 22.00
CA LYS A 957 -9.48 58.10 22.09
C LYS A 957 -9.96 58.18 23.53
N SER A 958 -9.45 57.30 24.41
CA SER A 958 -9.79 57.32 25.82
C SER A 958 -9.31 58.61 26.52
N LEU A 959 -8.11 59.10 26.21
CA LEU A 959 -7.61 60.41 26.69
C LEU A 959 -8.46 61.56 26.20
N HIS A 960 -8.84 61.60 24.93
CA HIS A 960 -9.73 62.61 24.39
C HIS A 960 -11.10 62.56 25.07
N ALA A 961 -11.64 61.40 25.36
CA ALA A 961 -12.90 61.29 26.09
C ALA A 961 -12.79 61.86 27.51
N LEU A 962 -11.76 61.45 28.25
CA LEU A 962 -11.52 61.87 29.62
C LEU A 962 -11.18 63.40 29.72
N GLU A 963 -10.38 63.92 28.76
CA GLU A 963 -10.13 65.40 28.69
C GLU A 963 -11.42 66.21 28.59
N ARG A 964 -12.39 65.69 27.79
CA ARG A 964 -13.71 66.35 27.67
C ARG A 964 -14.55 66.20 28.92
N ILE A 965 -14.66 64.99 29.49
CA ILE A 965 -15.47 64.66 30.68
C ILE A 965 -14.95 65.37 31.90
N PHE A 966 -13.62 65.45 32.10
CA PHE A 966 -13.04 66.13 33.27
C PHE A 966 -13.03 67.69 33.18
N ARG A 967 -13.49 68.27 32.08
CA ARG A 967 -13.87 69.73 32.11
C ARG A 967 -15.04 70.00 33.02
N LEU A 968 -15.80 68.99 33.43
CA LEU A 968 -16.94 69.09 34.31
C LEU A 968 -16.49 68.73 35.74
N PRO A 969 -16.60 69.73 36.72
CA PRO A 969 -16.04 69.51 38.07
C PRO A 969 -16.62 68.30 38.81
N GLU A 970 -17.91 67.97 38.58
CA GLU A 970 -18.58 66.85 39.21
C GLU A 970 -17.93 65.51 38.89
N PHE A 971 -17.42 65.34 37.65
CA PHE A 971 -16.73 64.06 37.21
C PHE A 971 -15.26 64.05 37.59
N THR A 972 -14.64 65.25 37.68
CA THR A 972 -13.29 65.43 38.20
C THR A 972 -13.20 64.95 39.65
N GLN A 973 -14.15 65.39 40.50
CA GLN A 973 -14.23 65.00 41.91
C GLN A 973 -14.51 63.49 42.06
N ARG A 974 -15.40 62.95 41.22
CA ARG A 974 -15.84 61.57 41.37
C ARG A 974 -14.83 60.51 40.80
N TYR A 975 -14.15 60.76 39.69
CA TYR A 975 -13.33 59.83 38.96
C TYR A 975 -11.86 60.27 38.84
N GLY A 976 -11.46 61.45 39.19
CA GLY A 976 -10.11 61.94 39.01
C GLY A 976 -9.08 61.12 39.73
N THR A 977 -9.33 60.74 40.97
CA THR A 977 -8.40 59.87 41.75
C THR A 977 -8.16 58.52 41.08
N SER A 978 -9.18 57.91 40.53
CA SER A 978 -9.06 56.66 39.86
C SER A 978 -8.29 56.76 38.52
N ALA A 979 -8.29 57.88 37.85
CA ALA A 979 -7.60 58.18 36.65
C ALA A 979 -6.10 58.52 36.82
N GLN A 980 -5.69 58.99 38.03
CA GLN A 980 -4.33 59.47 38.29
C GLN A 980 -3.24 58.49 37.93
N ILE A 981 -3.31 57.26 38.45
CA ILE A 981 -2.25 56.21 38.23
C ILE A 981 -2.08 55.89 36.74
N PRO A 982 -3.13 55.58 35.97
CA PRO A 982 -3.01 55.33 34.54
C PRO A 982 -2.50 56.56 33.74
N LEU A 983 -2.90 57.79 34.13
CA LEU A 983 -2.44 58.99 33.48
C LEU A 983 -0.97 59.29 33.77
N VAL A 984 -0.49 59.07 35.01
CA VAL A 984 0.93 59.20 35.38
C VAL A 984 1.79 58.15 34.59
N ASP A 985 1.33 56.96 34.51
CA ASP A 985 2.03 55.95 33.73
C ASP A 985 2.16 56.37 32.23
N LEU A 986 1.10 56.89 31.64
CA LEU A 986 1.14 57.42 30.28
C LEU A 986 2.03 58.63 30.09
N THR A 987 2.20 59.50 31.12
CA THR A 987 3.16 60.60 31.04
C THR A 987 4.62 60.12 31.06
N GLN A 988 4.90 58.96 31.68
CA GLN A 988 6.23 58.35 31.75
C GLN A 988 6.55 57.49 30.55
N ARG A 989 5.60 56.60 30.15
CA ARG A 989 5.81 55.57 29.13
C ARG A 989 5.16 55.90 27.78
N GLY A 990 4.26 56.89 27.72
CA GLY A 990 3.52 57.24 26.51
C GLY A 990 4.40 57.89 25.46
N ILE A 991 3.93 57.84 24.20
CA ILE A 991 4.62 58.39 23.04
C ILE A 991 3.98 59.72 22.61
N GLY A 992 4.74 60.74 22.34
CA GLY A 992 4.33 61.99 21.70
C GLY A 992 2.99 62.61 22.16
N SER A 993 1.93 62.36 21.38
CA SER A 993 0.58 62.93 21.60
C SER A 993 -0.06 62.42 22.89
N THR A 994 0.06 61.14 23.19
CA THR A 994 -0.54 60.52 24.39
C THR A 994 0.07 61.07 25.68
N ARG A 995 1.40 61.27 25.71
CA ARG A 995 2.12 61.87 26.84
C ARG A 995 1.63 63.28 27.11
N SER A 996 1.55 64.11 26.06
CA SER A 996 1.12 65.52 26.16
C SER A 996 -0.35 65.66 26.63
N MET A 997 -1.23 64.78 26.14
CA MET A 997 -2.62 64.75 26.54
C MET A 997 -2.80 64.26 27.98
N ALA A 998 -2.12 63.16 28.38
CA ALA A 998 -2.16 62.73 29.76
C ALA A 998 -1.67 63.79 30.75
N ALA A 999 -0.59 64.52 30.42
CA ALA A 999 -0.11 65.64 31.22
C ALA A 999 -1.12 66.79 31.35
N ARG A 1000 -1.84 67.15 30.27
CA ARG A 1000 -2.90 68.18 30.31
C ARG A 1000 -4.06 67.71 31.20
N ILE A 1001 -4.46 66.50 31.14
CA ILE A 1001 -5.52 65.93 31.97
C ILE A 1001 -5.10 65.97 33.46
N LEU A 1002 -3.89 65.55 33.78
CA LEU A 1002 -3.33 65.61 35.13
C LEU A 1002 -3.30 67.09 35.67
N ALA A 1003 -2.95 68.05 34.81
CA ALA A 1003 -2.98 69.43 35.17
C ALA A 1003 -4.41 69.90 35.51
N HIS A 1004 -5.44 69.47 34.81
CA HIS A 1004 -6.85 69.73 35.12
C HIS A 1004 -7.28 69.07 36.44
N LEU A 1005 -6.68 67.90 36.77
CA LEU A 1005 -6.95 67.23 38.04
C LEU A 1005 -6.18 67.83 39.21
N ASN A 1006 -5.41 68.90 39.04
CA ASN A 1006 -4.56 69.59 40.02
C ASN A 1006 -3.45 68.62 40.63
N VAL A 1007 -3.15 67.53 40.06
CA VAL A 1007 -2.16 66.55 40.58
C VAL A 1007 -0.72 67.02 40.36
N LEU A 1008 -0.46 67.82 39.33
CA LEU A 1008 0.88 68.35 39.04
C LEU A 1008 1.35 69.38 40.06
N HIS A 1009 0.46 69.99 40.85
CA HIS A 1009 0.84 70.92 41.91
C HIS A 1009 1.49 70.21 43.14
N ASP A 1010 1.01 69.05 43.47
CA ASP A 1010 1.52 68.32 44.63
C ASP A 1010 2.84 67.53 44.35
N GLN A 1011 3.14 67.23 43.08
CA GLN A 1011 4.36 66.50 42.74
C GLN A 1011 5.53 67.39 42.25
N SER A 1012 5.27 68.65 41.94
CA SER A 1012 6.34 69.57 41.50
C SER A 1012 7.28 70.03 42.63
N SER A 1013 7.03 69.59 43.84
CA SER A 1013 7.92 69.81 45.00
C SER A 1013 9.01 68.79 45.20
N TYR A 1014 9.08 67.73 44.31
CA TYR A 1014 10.07 66.65 44.38
C TYR A 1014 10.92 66.46 43.10
N PHE A 1015 10.92 67.46 42.21
CA PHE A 1015 11.88 67.46 41.11
C PHE A 1015 12.72 68.71 41.09
#